data_04c8892db7425ebe2e3a93efece1a07d
#
_entry.id   04c8892db7425ebe2e3a93efece1a07d
#
_cell.length_a   1.000
_cell.length_b   1.000
_cell.length_c   1.000
_cell.angle_alpha   90.00
_cell.angle_beta   90.00
_cell.angle_gamma   90.00
#
_symmetry.space_group_name_H-M   'P 1'
#
loop_
_entity.id
_entity.type
_entity.pdbx_description
1 polymer ?
#
loop_
_entity_poly.entity_id
_entity_poly.type
_entity_poly.pdbx_seq_one_letter_code
_entity_poly.pdbx_strand_id
1 'polypeptide(L)'
;MKKSNLIFSLLTIMVVATFVACGAKKGSMQAAREALQKKEFAVAGENYKAVYSKTKNKDEKNEACFQTAECYYMANDMKNAEGWYKKTIKADSKNTEAQYKLAETIKAQGRFTDAIIEYNNYKKLAGAEKNVDDKLRGCELALKWKNEKTRYKVENVKSINSKWSDFAPMYYKKDQLYFTSDREKGASNKSYGWTANFFTDVYKVRLKIDKRNHNNIKYETPALVDKDKVNSNFNDGSAAFDSRGGTMYFTQCNGKKGEGKFCRIWTATLSGQEWTDVKPLEFSTDSFNSGHPSLTKDNQIMYFSSDMPGGHGGKDIWYVTYTKRSRTWGDPINLGPSINTDGDEVYPFIHDDGTLYFSSNGHVGIGAMDIFYATGSGTDWGTPVNMKSPINSGGDDFSIILSNDKESGYLASNREGTRGQDDIWRFHMEPLVFTLSGVARDFKTKQILANSFITITTSTDTGKVVIKTDAAGAYKVEVKPKTDIEVFGSHEDYLDSKIGFQTTKGLEVSADLIQDVDLTQFDYENAIRVEGIYYDLDKANIRPDAAKILDSLVFTLNKYPKLRIELGSHTDCRADSAYNQNLSQRRADSAVAYMIRQGIDAERLVANGYGERVLVNDCACEGSYVKRQCTEEEHQMNRRTTVKLLGNDFKPKPKEVPVDPKVKPGTKPTPQPRR
;
A
#
# COMPACT_ATOMS: atom_id res chain seq x y z
N MET A 1 -49.33 54.32 -62.11
CA MET A 1 -48.72 54.46 -60.77
C MET A 1 -48.67 53.10 -60.06
N LYS A 2 -47.73 52.16 -60.40
CA LYS A 2 -47.48 50.92 -59.74
C LYS A 2 -46.23 50.23 -60.32
N LYS A 3 -45.07 50.94 -60.39
CA LYS A 3 -43.79 50.30 -60.81
C LYS A 3 -42.54 50.90 -60.11
N SER A 4 -42.69 51.67 -59.07
CA SER A 4 -41.51 52.32 -58.44
C SER A 4 -41.17 51.77 -57.00
N ASN A 5 -41.97 50.90 -56.39
CA ASN A 5 -41.73 50.46 -55.04
C ASN A 5 -41.04 49.06 -54.94
N LEU A 6 -40.68 48.45 -56.12
CA LEU A 6 -40.04 47.10 -56.08
C LEU A 6 -38.51 47.13 -56.23
N ILE A 7 -37.96 48.27 -56.57
CA ILE A 7 -36.49 48.42 -56.75
C ILE A 7 -35.79 48.87 -55.46
N PHE A 8 -36.50 49.54 -54.52
CA PHE A 8 -35.94 49.98 -53.26
C PHE A 8 -35.85 48.86 -52.21
N SER A 9 -36.66 47.81 -52.33
CA SER A 9 -36.66 46.67 -51.42
C SER A 9 -35.58 45.60 -51.75
N LEU A 10 -35.04 45.61 -52.96
CA LEU A 10 -33.95 44.68 -53.37
C LEU A 10 -32.54 45.26 -53.11
N LEU A 11 -32.39 46.58 -52.95
CA LEU A 11 -31.10 47.21 -52.61
C LEU A 11 -30.80 47.13 -51.11
N THR A 12 -31.83 47.02 -50.23
CA THR A 12 -31.66 46.96 -48.80
C THR A 12 -31.33 45.53 -48.34
N ILE A 13 -31.65 44.51 -49.14
CA ILE A 13 -31.30 43.11 -48.85
C ILE A 13 -29.90 42.73 -49.37
N MET A 14 -29.34 43.50 -50.30
CA MET A 14 -27.99 43.25 -50.84
C MET A 14 -26.84 43.89 -50.04
N VAL A 15 -27.13 44.81 -49.11
CA VAL A 15 -26.13 45.43 -48.25
C VAL A 15 -25.89 44.64 -46.94
N VAL A 16 -26.81 43.70 -46.57
CA VAL A 16 -26.63 42.85 -45.37
C VAL A 16 -25.88 41.56 -45.68
N ALA A 17 -25.71 41.18 -46.97
CA ALA A 17 -25.05 39.93 -47.37
C ALA A 17 -23.54 40.05 -47.66
N THR A 18 -22.91 41.19 -47.44
CA THR A 18 -21.48 41.41 -47.73
C THR A 18 -20.61 41.62 -46.48
N PHE A 19 -21.13 41.32 -45.25
CA PHE A 19 -20.35 41.40 -44.02
C PHE A 19 -19.99 40.06 -43.39
N VAL A 20 -19.94 38.98 -44.17
CA VAL A 20 -19.47 37.71 -43.66
C VAL A 20 -18.47 37.09 -44.64
N ALA A 21 -17.21 37.50 -44.52
CA ALA A 21 -16.01 36.72 -44.86
C ALA A 21 -14.72 37.56 -44.79
N CYS A 22 -14.54 38.33 -43.73
CA CYS A 22 -13.16 38.67 -43.30
C CYS A 22 -12.89 37.87 -42.03
N GLY A 23 -12.28 36.69 -42.18
CA GLY A 23 -11.75 35.99 -41.03
C GLY A 23 -10.85 36.92 -40.22
N ALA A 24 -10.99 36.95 -38.89
CA ALA A 24 -10.25 37.87 -38.03
C ALA A 24 -8.75 37.72 -38.30
N LYS A 25 -8.06 38.88 -38.39
CA LYS A 25 -6.62 38.93 -38.66
C LYS A 25 -5.87 38.18 -37.58
N LYS A 26 -5.08 37.18 -37.94
CA LYS A 26 -4.24 36.42 -37.00
C LYS A 26 -3.43 37.36 -36.11
N GLY A 27 -3.45 37.11 -34.79
CA GLY A 27 -2.80 37.99 -33.80
C GLY A 27 -3.57 39.26 -33.46
N SER A 28 -4.91 39.29 -33.67
CA SER A 28 -5.83 40.32 -33.22
C SER A 28 -6.65 39.80 -32.01
N MET A 29 -7.20 40.75 -31.21
CA MET A 29 -8.08 40.46 -30.09
C MET A 29 -9.33 39.66 -30.54
N GLN A 30 -9.90 40.05 -31.66
CA GLN A 30 -11.04 39.35 -32.24
C GLN A 30 -10.69 37.88 -32.57
N ALA A 31 -9.56 37.62 -33.24
CA ALA A 31 -9.13 36.26 -33.55
C ALA A 31 -8.85 35.44 -32.28
N ALA A 32 -8.31 36.05 -31.22
CA ALA A 32 -8.09 35.41 -29.95
C ALA A 32 -9.39 34.99 -29.27
N ARG A 33 -10.37 35.88 -29.20
CA ARG A 33 -11.70 35.62 -28.62
C ARG A 33 -12.51 34.56 -29.42
N GLU A 34 -12.45 34.63 -30.75
CA GLU A 34 -13.09 33.65 -31.61
C GLU A 34 -12.51 32.25 -31.40
N ALA A 35 -11.19 32.10 -31.28
CA ALA A 35 -10.55 30.83 -30.98
C ALA A 35 -10.92 30.32 -29.58
N LEU A 36 -10.96 31.23 -28.58
CA LEU A 36 -11.36 30.90 -27.20
C LEU A 36 -12.79 30.36 -27.14
N GLN A 37 -13.73 31.02 -27.82
CA GLN A 37 -15.12 30.56 -27.91
C GLN A 37 -15.24 29.17 -28.55
N LYS A 38 -14.35 28.83 -29.48
CA LYS A 38 -14.27 27.49 -30.07
C LYS A 38 -13.51 26.47 -29.22
N LYS A 39 -13.04 26.89 -28.03
CA LYS A 39 -12.16 26.08 -27.15
C LYS A 39 -10.87 25.65 -27.85
N GLU A 40 -10.38 26.42 -28.80
CA GLU A 40 -9.10 26.22 -29.50
C GLU A 40 -7.97 26.90 -28.67
N PHE A 41 -7.70 26.38 -27.45
CA PHE A 41 -6.89 27.10 -26.46
C PHE A 41 -5.46 27.37 -26.91
N ALA A 42 -4.81 26.45 -27.60
CA ALA A 42 -3.49 26.66 -28.13
C ALA A 42 -3.47 27.82 -29.18
N VAL A 43 -4.48 27.84 -30.06
CA VAL A 43 -4.63 28.91 -31.07
C VAL A 43 -4.98 30.25 -30.40
N ALA A 44 -5.89 30.24 -29.43
CA ALA A 44 -6.27 31.44 -28.66
C ALA A 44 -5.06 31.99 -27.90
N GLY A 45 -4.30 31.16 -27.20
CA GLY A 45 -3.11 31.56 -26.46
C GLY A 45 -2.06 32.26 -27.32
N GLU A 46 -1.75 31.74 -28.51
CA GLU A 46 -0.83 32.39 -29.45
C GLU A 46 -1.35 33.72 -29.97
N ASN A 47 -2.67 33.84 -30.22
CA ASN A 47 -3.27 35.12 -30.62
C ASN A 47 -3.23 36.14 -29.47
N TYR A 48 -3.60 35.76 -28.22
CA TYR A 48 -3.50 36.66 -27.05
C TYR A 48 -2.08 37.11 -26.78
N LYS A 49 -1.10 36.21 -26.86
CA LYS A 49 0.32 36.49 -26.72
C LYS A 49 0.81 37.51 -27.77
N ALA A 50 0.32 37.37 -29.01
CA ALA A 50 0.61 38.36 -30.06
C ALA A 50 -0.03 39.75 -29.78
N VAL A 51 -1.26 39.77 -29.26
CA VAL A 51 -1.92 41.04 -28.80
C VAL A 51 -1.12 41.67 -27.67
N TYR A 52 -0.79 40.88 -26.60
CA TYR A 52 0.00 41.39 -25.47
C TYR A 52 1.30 42.09 -25.89
N SER A 53 1.97 41.53 -26.92
CA SER A 53 3.23 42.07 -27.40
C SER A 53 3.08 43.36 -28.23
N LYS A 54 1.93 43.58 -28.89
CA LYS A 54 1.73 44.65 -29.89
C LYS A 54 0.87 45.81 -29.38
N THR A 55 -0.09 45.54 -28.49
CA THR A 55 -1.03 46.58 -28.05
C THR A 55 -0.36 47.58 -27.10
N LYS A 56 -0.75 48.87 -27.25
CA LYS A 56 -0.42 49.93 -26.32
C LYS A 56 -1.57 50.21 -25.35
N ASN A 57 -2.75 49.68 -25.61
CA ASN A 57 -3.90 49.80 -24.72
C ASN A 57 -3.68 48.92 -23.48
N LYS A 58 -3.74 49.53 -22.30
CA LYS A 58 -3.45 48.91 -21.03
C LYS A 58 -4.47 47.79 -20.69
N ASP A 59 -5.78 48.06 -20.98
CA ASP A 59 -6.85 47.10 -20.66
C ASP A 59 -6.77 45.86 -21.55
N GLU A 60 -6.60 46.06 -22.87
CA GLU A 60 -6.36 44.95 -23.79
C GLU A 60 -5.12 44.14 -23.43
N LYS A 61 -4.07 44.82 -22.94
CA LYS A 61 -2.82 44.16 -22.54
C LYS A 61 -3.03 43.29 -21.30
N ASN A 62 -3.80 43.77 -20.31
CA ASN A 62 -4.12 43.05 -19.10
C ASN A 62 -5.01 41.85 -19.42
N GLU A 63 -6.06 42.02 -20.23
CA GLU A 63 -6.92 40.93 -20.71
C GLU A 63 -6.09 39.86 -21.44
N ALA A 64 -5.27 40.31 -22.40
CA ALA A 64 -4.44 39.36 -23.17
C ALA A 64 -3.42 38.63 -22.29
N CYS A 65 -2.89 39.27 -21.25
CA CYS A 65 -1.99 38.61 -20.28
C CYS A 65 -2.68 37.52 -19.54
N PHE A 66 -3.84 37.79 -18.92
CA PHE A 66 -4.63 36.84 -18.17
C PHE A 66 -5.13 35.69 -19.07
N GLN A 67 -5.74 36.03 -20.21
CA GLN A 67 -6.26 35.00 -21.15
C GLN A 67 -5.15 34.15 -21.75
N THR A 68 -3.92 34.64 -21.89
CA THR A 68 -2.77 33.81 -22.27
C THR A 68 -2.47 32.77 -21.18
N ALA A 69 -2.51 33.18 -19.89
CA ALA A 69 -2.33 32.24 -18.77
C ALA A 69 -3.41 31.17 -18.76
N GLU A 70 -4.68 31.58 -18.89
CA GLU A 70 -5.83 30.63 -18.97
C GLU A 70 -5.69 29.64 -20.12
N CYS A 71 -5.28 30.11 -21.30
CA CYS A 71 -5.07 29.22 -22.45
C CYS A 71 -3.98 28.18 -22.20
N TYR A 72 -2.85 28.53 -21.59
CA TYR A 72 -1.81 27.58 -21.21
C TYR A 72 -2.28 26.63 -20.13
N TYR A 73 -3.02 27.11 -19.13
CA TYR A 73 -3.60 26.30 -18.08
C TYR A 73 -4.57 25.24 -18.67
N MET A 74 -5.47 25.67 -19.54
CA MET A 74 -6.43 24.77 -20.20
C MET A 74 -5.77 23.80 -21.19
N ALA A 75 -4.60 24.14 -21.73
CA ALA A 75 -3.79 23.27 -22.57
C ALA A 75 -2.85 22.36 -21.73
N ASN A 76 -2.95 22.39 -20.42
CA ASN A 76 -2.13 21.64 -19.47
C ASN A 76 -0.62 21.98 -19.50
N ASP A 77 -0.27 23.21 -19.96
CA ASP A 77 1.10 23.72 -19.91
C ASP A 77 1.31 24.57 -18.65
N MET A 78 1.42 23.89 -17.50
CA MET A 78 1.47 24.52 -16.18
C MET A 78 2.67 25.46 -16.02
N LYS A 79 3.79 25.14 -16.65
CA LYS A 79 5.01 25.96 -16.58
C LYS A 79 4.84 27.33 -17.24
N ASN A 80 4.25 27.37 -18.43
CA ASN A 80 3.96 28.62 -19.12
C ASN A 80 2.80 29.38 -18.45
N ALA A 81 1.75 28.65 -17.99
CA ALA A 81 0.63 29.23 -17.24
C ALA A 81 1.14 29.99 -15.99
N GLU A 82 2.00 29.39 -15.18
CA GLU A 82 2.61 30.01 -13.99
C GLU A 82 3.29 31.33 -14.35
N GLY A 83 4.10 31.33 -15.42
CA GLY A 83 4.81 32.53 -15.86
C GLY A 83 3.87 33.68 -16.25
N TRP A 84 2.73 33.35 -16.88
CA TRP A 84 1.75 34.33 -17.31
C TRP A 84 0.83 34.80 -16.16
N TYR A 85 0.43 33.92 -15.22
CA TYR A 85 -0.30 34.35 -14.02
C TYR A 85 0.54 35.29 -13.15
N LYS A 86 1.83 35.03 -12.97
CA LYS A 86 2.74 35.93 -12.26
C LYS A 86 2.83 37.33 -12.93
N LYS A 87 2.83 37.39 -14.28
CA LYS A 87 2.79 38.63 -15.01
C LYS A 87 1.46 39.37 -14.81
N THR A 88 0.34 38.62 -14.79
CA THR A 88 -1.00 39.20 -14.56
C THR A 88 -1.08 39.81 -13.16
N ILE A 89 -0.66 39.11 -12.13
CA ILE A 89 -0.66 39.59 -10.73
C ILE A 89 0.27 40.78 -10.57
N LYS A 90 1.42 40.81 -11.28
CA LYS A 90 2.31 41.99 -11.28
C LYS A 90 1.65 43.22 -11.92
N ALA A 91 0.80 43.02 -12.93
CA ALA A 91 0.08 44.12 -13.60
C ALA A 91 -1.17 44.58 -12.82
N ASP A 92 -1.84 43.65 -12.18
CA ASP A 92 -3.02 43.83 -11.33
C ASP A 92 -2.95 42.93 -10.08
N SER A 93 -2.44 43.48 -8.98
CA SER A 93 -2.27 42.79 -7.71
C SER A 93 -3.58 42.44 -6.98
N LYS A 94 -4.73 42.93 -7.49
CA LYS A 94 -6.06 42.64 -6.95
C LYS A 94 -6.80 41.54 -7.73
N ASN A 95 -6.19 40.96 -8.74
CA ASN A 95 -6.78 39.90 -9.54
C ASN A 95 -6.82 38.61 -8.73
N THR A 96 -7.94 38.35 -8.04
CA THR A 96 -8.14 37.20 -7.19
C THR A 96 -8.12 35.90 -7.97
N GLU A 97 -8.67 35.88 -9.20
CA GLU A 97 -8.71 34.70 -10.03
C GLU A 97 -7.32 34.27 -10.50
N ALA A 98 -6.51 35.22 -10.96
CA ALA A 98 -5.11 34.92 -11.31
C ALA A 98 -4.31 34.41 -10.11
N GLN A 99 -4.57 34.93 -8.89
CA GLN A 99 -3.92 34.48 -7.66
C GLN A 99 -4.32 33.04 -7.32
N TYR A 100 -5.61 32.69 -7.41
CA TYR A 100 -6.10 31.34 -7.21
C TYR A 100 -5.51 30.36 -8.23
N LYS A 101 -5.59 30.73 -9.52
CA LYS A 101 -5.05 29.92 -10.62
C LYS A 101 -3.53 29.75 -10.55
N LEU A 102 -2.81 30.72 -10.03
CA LEU A 102 -1.37 30.58 -9.75
C LEU A 102 -1.13 29.49 -8.71
N ALA A 103 -1.89 29.47 -7.63
CA ALA A 103 -1.77 28.44 -6.59
C ALA A 103 -2.08 27.05 -7.15
N GLU A 104 -3.18 26.88 -7.91
CA GLU A 104 -3.53 25.62 -8.59
C GLU A 104 -2.42 25.16 -9.54
N THR A 105 -1.87 26.09 -10.32
CA THR A 105 -0.79 25.80 -11.28
C THR A 105 0.50 25.35 -10.59
N ILE A 106 0.83 25.92 -9.43
CA ILE A 106 2.01 25.53 -8.63
C ILE A 106 1.76 24.18 -7.94
N LYS A 107 0.54 23.94 -7.43
CA LYS A 107 0.12 22.65 -6.87
C LYS A 107 0.27 21.54 -7.91
N ALA A 108 -0.23 21.75 -9.13
CA ALA A 108 -0.15 20.80 -10.24
C ALA A 108 1.29 20.43 -10.63
N GLN A 109 2.27 21.27 -10.31
CA GLN A 109 3.69 20.97 -10.47
C GLN A 109 4.32 20.24 -9.27
N GLY A 110 3.53 19.81 -8.27
CA GLY A 110 4.00 19.11 -7.07
C GLY A 110 4.75 20.00 -6.07
N ARG A 111 4.68 21.32 -6.22
CA ARG A 111 5.35 22.31 -5.37
C ARG A 111 4.42 22.74 -4.24
N PHE A 112 4.07 21.79 -3.36
CA PHE A 112 3.01 21.93 -2.36
C PHE A 112 3.27 23.06 -1.35
N THR A 113 4.52 23.21 -0.89
CA THR A 113 4.89 24.30 0.04
C THR A 113 4.66 25.68 -0.58
N ASP A 114 5.06 25.86 -1.84
CA ASP A 114 4.84 27.11 -2.57
C ASP A 114 3.34 27.33 -2.83
N ALA A 115 2.61 26.28 -3.19
CA ALA A 115 1.17 26.36 -3.40
C ALA A 115 0.41 26.79 -2.13
N ILE A 116 0.78 26.28 -0.95
CA ILE A 116 0.23 26.73 0.34
C ILE A 116 0.42 28.24 0.54
N ILE A 117 1.59 28.77 0.16
CA ILE A 117 1.85 30.22 0.26
C ILE A 117 0.88 31.00 -0.64
N GLU A 118 0.71 30.54 -1.89
CA GLU A 118 -0.14 31.23 -2.86
C GLU A 118 -1.64 31.11 -2.56
N TYR A 119 -2.11 29.97 -2.01
CA TYR A 119 -3.48 29.85 -1.50
C TYR A 119 -3.73 30.78 -0.30
N ASN A 120 -2.76 30.92 0.60
CA ASN A 120 -2.87 31.87 1.71
C ASN A 120 -2.85 33.34 1.23
N ASN A 121 -2.10 33.66 0.19
CA ASN A 121 -2.16 34.96 -0.46
C ASN A 121 -3.54 35.22 -1.07
N TYR A 122 -4.13 34.21 -1.73
CA TYR A 122 -5.49 34.28 -2.23
C TYR A 122 -6.52 34.49 -1.10
N LYS A 123 -6.46 33.74 0.01
CA LYS A 123 -7.36 33.95 1.18
C LYS A 123 -7.30 35.38 1.70
N LYS A 124 -6.12 35.99 1.77
CA LYS A 124 -5.95 37.39 2.21
C LYS A 124 -6.57 38.37 1.23
N LEU A 125 -6.51 38.08 -0.07
CA LEU A 125 -6.98 38.94 -1.15
C LEU A 125 -8.49 38.86 -1.36
N ALA A 126 -9.03 37.62 -1.36
CA ALA A 126 -10.43 37.33 -1.65
C ALA A 126 -11.36 37.42 -0.43
N GLY A 127 -10.82 37.46 0.80
CA GLY A 127 -11.61 37.40 2.02
C GLY A 127 -12.22 36.03 2.24
N ALA A 128 -13.31 35.96 3.02
CA ALA A 128 -13.95 34.70 3.40
C ALA A 128 -14.85 34.07 2.32
N GLU A 129 -14.99 34.71 1.16
CA GLU A 129 -16.01 34.34 0.16
C GLU A 129 -15.73 33.04 -0.62
N LYS A 130 -14.47 32.60 -0.70
CA LYS A 130 -14.14 31.33 -1.35
C LYS A 130 -13.30 30.45 -0.44
N ASN A 131 -13.84 29.29 -0.11
CA ASN A 131 -13.17 28.30 0.72
C ASN A 131 -12.10 27.56 -0.10
N VAL A 132 -10.83 27.65 0.32
CA VAL A 132 -9.69 26.91 -0.22
C VAL A 132 -9.11 25.92 0.80
N ASP A 133 -9.85 25.65 1.87
CA ASP A 133 -9.36 24.84 2.97
C ASP A 133 -9.10 23.38 2.52
N ASP A 134 -9.93 22.83 1.62
CA ASP A 134 -9.70 21.54 1.02
C ASP A 134 -8.46 21.49 0.12
N LYS A 135 -8.16 22.58 -0.58
CA LYS A 135 -6.94 22.70 -1.40
C LYS A 135 -5.68 22.78 -0.53
N LEU A 136 -5.74 23.56 0.57
CA LEU A 136 -4.69 23.62 1.58
C LEU A 136 -4.47 22.25 2.24
N ARG A 137 -5.56 21.61 2.68
CA ARG A 137 -5.53 20.26 3.24
C ARG A 137 -4.93 19.25 2.28
N GLY A 138 -5.26 19.32 0.99
CA GLY A 138 -4.66 18.50 -0.06
C GLY A 138 -3.14 18.66 -0.13
N CYS A 139 -2.63 19.90 -0.09
CA CYS A 139 -1.19 20.15 -0.06
C CYS A 139 -0.51 19.60 1.20
N GLU A 140 -1.13 19.74 2.38
CA GLU A 140 -0.61 19.19 3.64
C GLU A 140 -0.57 17.67 3.60
N LEU A 141 -1.63 17.02 3.10
CA LEU A 141 -1.67 15.57 2.89
C LEU A 141 -0.60 15.10 1.91
N ALA A 142 -0.34 15.85 0.84
CA ALA A 142 0.72 15.54 -0.12
C ALA A 142 2.10 15.50 0.54
N LEU A 143 2.41 16.51 1.37
CA LEU A 143 3.68 16.57 2.12
C LEU A 143 3.81 15.41 3.10
N LYS A 144 2.71 14.99 3.73
CA LYS A 144 2.66 13.84 4.64
C LYS A 144 2.85 12.53 3.87
N TRP A 145 2.05 12.27 2.84
CA TRP A 145 2.04 11.00 2.11
C TRP A 145 3.31 10.77 1.28
N LYS A 146 3.98 11.82 0.85
CA LYS A 146 5.29 11.71 0.17
C LYS A 146 6.33 10.95 1.00
N ASN A 147 6.21 11.00 2.32
CA ASN A 147 7.14 10.35 3.25
C ASN A 147 6.59 9.03 3.85
N GLU A 148 5.34 8.68 3.57
CA GLU A 148 4.76 7.42 4.03
C GLU A 148 5.38 6.24 3.25
N LYS A 149 5.76 5.19 3.99
CA LYS A 149 6.21 3.94 3.35
C LYS A 149 5.04 3.29 2.62
N THR A 150 5.28 2.87 1.40
CA THR A 150 4.30 2.18 0.55
C THR A 150 4.94 1.00 -0.17
N ARG A 151 4.13 0.04 -0.59
CA ARG A 151 4.55 -1.07 -1.46
C ARG A 151 4.47 -0.72 -2.94
N TYR A 152 3.73 0.34 -3.28
CA TYR A 152 3.59 0.72 -4.69
C TYR A 152 4.88 1.29 -5.23
N LYS A 153 5.29 0.77 -6.38
CA LYS A 153 6.35 1.31 -7.23
C LYS A 153 5.71 1.72 -8.55
N VAL A 154 5.98 2.96 -8.97
CA VAL A 154 5.38 3.54 -10.18
C VAL A 154 6.51 3.90 -11.15
N GLU A 155 6.44 3.40 -12.37
CA GLU A 155 7.48 3.52 -13.37
C GLU A 155 6.90 3.95 -14.72
N ASN A 156 7.57 4.90 -15.41
CA ASN A 156 7.17 5.32 -16.75
C ASN A 156 7.41 4.21 -17.78
N VAL A 157 6.41 3.88 -18.59
CA VAL A 157 6.53 2.86 -19.64
C VAL A 157 7.12 3.47 -20.91
N LYS A 158 8.38 3.90 -20.83
CA LYS A 158 9.09 4.66 -21.88
C LYS A 158 9.05 4.02 -23.27
N SER A 159 8.87 2.70 -23.36
CA SER A 159 8.87 1.93 -24.61
C SER A 159 7.60 2.10 -25.43
N ILE A 160 6.48 2.46 -24.79
CA ILE A 160 5.21 2.71 -25.47
C ILE A 160 4.85 4.18 -25.54
N ASN A 161 5.36 4.99 -24.60
CA ASN A 161 5.10 6.42 -24.55
C ASN A 161 5.86 7.17 -25.65
N SER A 162 5.20 8.16 -26.22
CA SER A 162 5.70 9.03 -27.28
C SER A 162 6.15 10.39 -26.71
N LYS A 163 6.46 11.34 -27.57
CA LYS A 163 6.66 12.76 -27.20
C LYS A 163 5.33 13.52 -27.09
N TRP A 164 4.22 12.87 -27.30
CA TRP A 164 2.87 13.38 -27.29
C TRP A 164 2.10 12.83 -26.09
N SER A 165 0.78 13.01 -25.99
CA SER A 165 -0.01 12.39 -24.93
C SER A 165 -0.28 10.91 -25.23
N ASP A 166 -0.08 10.06 -24.23
CA ASP A 166 -0.38 8.62 -24.23
C ASP A 166 -1.14 8.29 -22.94
N PHE A 167 -2.42 7.90 -23.02
CA PHE A 167 -3.29 7.76 -21.87
C PHE A 167 -4.41 6.73 -22.05
N ALA A 168 -5.30 6.60 -21.07
CA ALA A 168 -6.42 5.68 -21.04
C ALA A 168 -6.04 4.22 -21.43
N PRO A 169 -5.06 3.63 -20.71
CA PRO A 169 -4.72 2.23 -20.90
C PRO A 169 -5.90 1.32 -20.57
N MET A 170 -6.05 0.19 -21.30
CA MET A 170 -7.04 -0.83 -21.03
C MET A 170 -6.53 -2.21 -21.44
N TYR A 171 -6.63 -3.17 -20.53
CA TYR A 171 -6.29 -4.56 -20.86
C TYR A 171 -7.24 -5.14 -21.91
N TYR A 172 -6.67 -5.81 -22.90
CA TYR A 172 -7.40 -6.63 -23.84
C TYR A 172 -6.82 -8.03 -23.83
N LYS A 173 -7.64 -9.00 -23.39
CA LYS A 173 -7.18 -10.36 -23.12
C LYS A 173 -5.99 -10.36 -22.13
N LYS A 174 -5.09 -11.33 -22.23
CA LYS A 174 -3.98 -11.49 -21.28
C LYS A 174 -2.68 -10.79 -21.70
N ASP A 175 -2.55 -10.47 -22.97
CA ASP A 175 -1.28 -10.09 -23.58
C ASP A 175 -1.31 -8.82 -24.43
N GLN A 176 -2.37 -8.03 -24.32
CA GLN A 176 -2.47 -6.79 -25.07
C GLN A 176 -2.96 -5.65 -24.19
N LEU A 177 -2.45 -4.47 -24.47
CA LEU A 177 -2.89 -3.21 -23.90
C LEU A 177 -3.36 -2.31 -25.04
N TYR A 178 -4.57 -1.80 -24.94
CA TYR A 178 -5.09 -0.72 -25.78
C TYR A 178 -4.89 0.60 -25.03
N PHE A 179 -4.68 1.67 -25.74
CA PHE A 179 -4.53 2.99 -25.15
C PHE A 179 -4.83 4.09 -26.18
N THR A 180 -5.01 5.30 -25.71
CA THR A 180 -5.25 6.49 -26.49
C THR A 180 -3.96 7.28 -26.71
N SER A 181 -3.74 7.80 -27.91
CA SER A 181 -2.57 8.64 -28.19
C SER A 181 -2.86 9.67 -29.27
N ASP A 182 -2.30 10.86 -29.12
CA ASP A 182 -2.31 11.93 -30.14
C ASP A 182 -0.98 12.03 -30.90
N ARG A 183 -0.27 10.91 -31.05
CA ARG A 183 1.02 10.82 -31.76
C ARG A 183 0.87 11.00 -33.25
N GLU A 184 1.97 11.39 -33.88
CA GLU A 184 2.06 11.48 -35.35
C GLU A 184 1.69 10.18 -36.06
N LYS A 185 1.15 10.30 -37.28
CA LYS A 185 0.75 9.20 -38.16
C LYS A 185 -0.48 8.41 -37.65
N GLY A 186 -1.35 9.08 -36.92
CA GLY A 186 -2.68 8.56 -36.60
C GLY A 186 -3.62 8.50 -37.83
N ALA A 187 -4.91 8.38 -37.58
CA ALA A 187 -5.93 8.41 -38.64
C ALA A 187 -6.07 9.80 -39.28
N SER A 188 -5.87 10.88 -38.47
CA SER A 188 -5.87 12.25 -38.94
C SER A 188 -4.48 12.90 -38.83
N ASN A 189 -4.09 13.66 -39.88
CA ASN A 189 -2.88 14.49 -39.84
C ASN A 189 -3.19 15.96 -39.48
N LYS A 190 -4.41 16.27 -39.01
CA LYS A 190 -4.80 17.64 -38.64
C LYS A 190 -4.43 17.93 -37.20
N SER A 191 -4.01 19.17 -36.95
CA SER A 191 -3.78 19.64 -35.59
C SER A 191 -5.11 19.92 -34.88
N TYR A 192 -5.18 19.50 -33.62
CA TYR A 192 -6.30 19.77 -32.72
C TYR A 192 -6.12 21.15 -32.07
N GLY A 193 -7.08 22.05 -32.22
CA GLY A 193 -6.96 23.44 -31.79
C GLY A 193 -6.84 23.62 -30.27
N TRP A 194 -7.25 22.65 -29.46
CA TRP A 194 -7.16 22.70 -28.01
C TRP A 194 -5.70 22.60 -27.55
N THR A 195 -4.94 21.60 -28.03
CA THR A 195 -3.58 21.26 -27.57
C THR A 195 -2.49 21.65 -28.56
N ALA A 196 -2.82 21.95 -29.82
CA ALA A 196 -1.93 22.02 -30.98
C ALA A 196 -1.28 20.67 -31.37
N ASN A 197 -1.54 19.59 -30.68
CA ASN A 197 -1.16 18.24 -31.05
C ASN A 197 -2.06 17.68 -32.16
N PHE A 198 -1.94 16.41 -32.51
CA PHE A 198 -2.87 15.76 -33.42
C PHE A 198 -4.17 15.36 -32.69
N PHE A 199 -5.17 14.88 -33.44
CA PHE A 199 -6.32 14.26 -32.83
C PHE A 199 -5.90 12.91 -32.21
N THR A 200 -6.61 12.49 -31.16
CA THR A 200 -6.33 11.23 -30.48
C THR A 200 -6.90 10.04 -31.25
N ASP A 201 -6.17 8.95 -31.22
CA ASP A 201 -6.54 7.66 -31.82
C ASP A 201 -6.33 6.52 -30.82
N VAL A 202 -7.03 5.39 -31.07
CA VAL A 202 -6.85 4.14 -30.33
C VAL A 202 -5.69 3.35 -30.90
N TYR A 203 -4.70 3.07 -30.06
CA TYR A 203 -3.54 2.23 -30.34
C TYR A 203 -3.62 0.92 -29.54
N LYS A 204 -2.86 -0.08 -29.99
CA LYS A 204 -2.68 -1.33 -29.27
C LYS A 204 -1.21 -1.74 -29.23
N VAL A 205 -0.82 -2.44 -28.17
CA VAL A 205 0.52 -2.98 -27.99
C VAL A 205 0.45 -4.38 -27.39
N ARG A 206 1.29 -5.31 -27.86
CA ARG A 206 1.41 -6.63 -27.27
C ARG A 206 2.40 -6.64 -26.12
N LEU A 207 2.05 -7.36 -25.05
CA LEU A 207 2.84 -7.54 -23.84
C LEU A 207 3.51 -8.91 -23.87
N LYS A 208 4.82 -8.97 -23.59
CA LYS A 208 5.56 -10.22 -23.37
C LYS A 208 5.93 -10.29 -21.89
N ILE A 209 5.12 -10.99 -21.12
CA ILE A 209 5.27 -11.12 -19.66
C ILE A 209 6.20 -12.31 -19.38
N ASP A 210 7.26 -12.08 -18.61
CA ASP A 210 8.15 -13.14 -18.15
C ASP A 210 7.42 -14.07 -17.19
N LYS A 211 7.45 -15.39 -17.49
CA LYS A 211 6.74 -16.40 -16.68
C LYS A 211 7.31 -16.58 -15.26
N ARG A 212 8.58 -16.22 -15.03
CA ARG A 212 9.26 -16.33 -13.74
C ARG A 212 9.16 -15.06 -12.91
N ASN A 213 9.06 -13.92 -13.58
CA ASN A 213 8.93 -12.62 -12.95
C ASN A 213 7.91 -11.77 -13.71
N HIS A 214 6.66 -11.81 -13.28
CA HIS A 214 5.54 -11.09 -13.91
C HIS A 214 5.75 -9.55 -13.92
N ASN A 215 6.67 -9.04 -13.11
CA ASN A 215 7.05 -7.62 -13.14
C ASN A 215 8.00 -7.29 -14.32
N ASN A 216 8.61 -8.30 -14.95
CA ASN A 216 9.44 -8.09 -16.14
C ASN A 216 8.55 -8.21 -17.40
N ILE A 217 8.09 -7.07 -17.90
CA ILE A 217 7.23 -6.97 -19.08
C ILE A 217 7.99 -6.27 -20.21
N LYS A 218 8.04 -6.91 -21.37
CA LYS A 218 8.51 -6.29 -22.60
C LYS A 218 7.32 -5.92 -23.47
N TYR A 219 7.38 -4.75 -24.08
CA TYR A 219 6.33 -4.22 -24.94
C TYR A 219 6.80 -4.26 -26.39
N GLU A 220 5.95 -4.69 -27.29
CA GLU A 220 6.16 -4.54 -28.73
C GLU A 220 5.98 -3.07 -29.14
N THR A 221 6.21 -2.75 -30.40
CA THR A 221 5.95 -1.40 -30.90
C THR A 221 4.43 -1.16 -30.97
N PRO A 222 3.93 -0.04 -30.42
CA PRO A 222 2.53 0.32 -30.56
C PRO A 222 2.09 0.42 -32.03
N ALA A 223 0.90 -0.09 -32.30
CA ALA A 223 0.28 -0.06 -33.62
C ALA A 223 -1.11 0.59 -33.55
N LEU A 224 -1.46 1.39 -34.54
CA LEU A 224 -2.80 1.91 -34.71
C LEU A 224 -3.81 0.75 -34.83
N VAL A 225 -4.97 0.85 -34.20
CA VAL A 225 -6.00 -0.20 -34.28
C VAL A 225 -6.51 -0.35 -35.71
N ASP A 226 -6.88 0.74 -36.32
CA ASP A 226 -7.26 0.87 -37.77
C ASP A 226 -7.16 2.38 -38.17
N LYS A 227 -7.57 2.73 -39.39
CA LYS A 227 -7.49 4.11 -39.89
C LYS A 227 -8.83 4.77 -40.19
N ASP A 228 -9.94 4.03 -40.19
CA ASP A 228 -11.21 4.51 -40.75
C ASP A 228 -12.48 3.89 -40.14
N LYS A 229 -12.34 3.05 -39.10
CA LYS A 229 -13.47 2.38 -38.45
C LYS A 229 -13.62 2.85 -37.00
N VAL A 230 -12.73 2.36 -36.13
CA VAL A 230 -12.67 2.79 -34.73
C VAL A 230 -12.04 4.18 -34.63
N ASN A 231 -10.96 4.38 -35.38
CA ASN A 231 -10.30 5.69 -35.47
C ASN A 231 -10.93 6.53 -36.57
N SER A 232 -11.09 7.81 -36.32
CA SER A 232 -11.77 8.76 -37.22
C SER A 232 -10.87 9.98 -37.54
N ASN A 233 -11.44 11.03 -38.14
CA ASN A 233 -10.72 12.31 -38.28
C ASN A 233 -10.81 13.23 -37.07
N PHE A 234 -11.28 12.73 -35.92
CA PHE A 234 -11.53 13.46 -34.68
C PHE A 234 -10.88 12.70 -33.51
N ASN A 235 -11.21 13.10 -32.27
CA ASN A 235 -10.68 12.41 -31.08
C ASN A 235 -11.41 11.09 -30.85
N ASP A 236 -10.65 10.02 -30.80
CA ASP A 236 -11.08 8.65 -30.51
C ASP A 236 -10.24 8.08 -29.38
N GLY A 237 -10.83 7.37 -28.42
CA GLY A 237 -10.06 6.83 -27.32
C GLY A 237 -10.86 6.16 -26.23
N SER A 238 -10.21 5.91 -25.09
CA SER A 238 -10.80 5.34 -23.86
C SER A 238 -11.60 4.08 -24.13
N ALA A 239 -10.95 3.04 -24.68
CA ALA A 239 -11.59 1.79 -25.03
C ALA A 239 -11.87 0.92 -23.79
N ALA A 240 -12.98 0.19 -23.79
CA ALA A 240 -13.33 -0.88 -22.87
C ALA A 240 -13.83 -2.11 -23.67
N PHE A 241 -13.79 -3.28 -23.05
CA PHE A 241 -14.15 -4.52 -23.74
C PHE A 241 -15.15 -5.34 -22.92
N ASP A 242 -16.02 -6.07 -23.62
CA ASP A 242 -16.78 -7.11 -22.96
C ASP A 242 -15.86 -8.23 -22.45
N SER A 243 -16.31 -9.02 -21.50
CA SER A 243 -15.51 -10.07 -20.84
C SER A 243 -14.96 -11.13 -21.78
N ARG A 244 -15.51 -11.27 -22.99
CA ARG A 244 -15.06 -12.19 -24.04
C ARG A 244 -14.10 -11.53 -25.03
N GLY A 245 -14.00 -10.20 -25.01
CA GLY A 245 -13.23 -9.40 -25.97
C GLY A 245 -13.81 -9.44 -27.39
N GLY A 246 -15.11 -9.65 -27.51
CA GLY A 246 -15.85 -9.66 -28.79
C GLY A 246 -16.48 -8.32 -29.15
N THR A 247 -16.73 -7.48 -28.13
CA THR A 247 -17.28 -6.13 -28.30
C THR A 247 -16.34 -5.13 -27.63
N MET A 248 -16.04 -4.06 -28.33
CA MET A 248 -15.35 -2.89 -27.83
C MET A 248 -16.34 -1.74 -27.66
N TYR A 249 -16.22 -1.02 -26.56
CA TYR A 249 -16.89 0.25 -26.31
C TYR A 249 -15.81 1.32 -26.20
N PHE A 250 -16.01 2.46 -26.83
CA PHE A 250 -14.99 3.50 -26.88
C PHE A 250 -15.61 4.89 -27.02
N THR A 251 -14.85 5.90 -26.68
CA THR A 251 -15.26 7.30 -26.84
C THR A 251 -14.86 7.79 -28.23
N GLN A 252 -15.80 8.38 -28.94
CA GLN A 252 -15.53 9.09 -30.20
C GLN A 252 -16.18 10.47 -30.17
N CYS A 253 -15.40 11.51 -30.50
CA CYS A 253 -15.84 12.91 -30.46
C CYS A 253 -16.05 13.40 -31.91
N ASN A 254 -17.24 13.26 -32.43
CA ASN A 254 -17.61 13.69 -33.78
C ASN A 254 -18.17 15.10 -33.77
N GLY A 255 -17.77 15.93 -34.73
CA GLY A 255 -18.37 17.22 -35.00
C GLY A 255 -18.54 17.42 -36.48
N LYS A 256 -19.74 17.28 -37.05
CA LYS A 256 -20.01 17.79 -38.37
C LYS A 256 -19.93 19.32 -38.38
N LYS A 257 -19.52 19.90 -39.50
CA LYS A 257 -19.43 21.35 -39.65
C LYS A 257 -20.81 21.99 -39.38
N GLY A 258 -20.97 22.70 -38.28
CA GLY A 258 -22.25 23.36 -37.90
C GLY A 258 -23.02 22.64 -36.78
N GLU A 259 -22.65 21.43 -36.38
CA GLU A 259 -23.18 20.69 -35.21
C GLU A 259 -22.24 20.82 -34.02
N GLY A 260 -22.75 20.72 -32.78
CA GLY A 260 -21.94 20.72 -31.56
C GLY A 260 -20.88 19.60 -31.59
N LYS A 261 -19.70 19.89 -31.07
CA LYS A 261 -18.62 18.89 -30.95
C LYS A 261 -18.82 18.14 -29.64
N PHE A 262 -19.63 17.09 -29.63
CA PHE A 262 -19.85 16.26 -28.46
C PHE A 262 -19.13 14.92 -28.59
N CYS A 263 -18.68 14.39 -27.47
CA CYS A 263 -18.16 13.04 -27.38
C CYS A 263 -19.28 12.05 -27.03
N ARG A 264 -19.29 10.92 -27.70
CA ARG A 264 -20.28 9.85 -27.50
C ARG A 264 -19.59 8.50 -27.25
N ILE A 265 -20.27 7.59 -26.60
CA ILE A 265 -19.83 6.22 -26.49
C ILE A 265 -20.30 5.44 -27.71
N TRP A 266 -19.37 4.80 -28.38
CA TRP A 266 -19.55 3.97 -29.55
C TRP A 266 -19.29 2.51 -29.24
N THR A 267 -19.79 1.62 -30.03
CA THR A 267 -19.52 0.18 -29.96
C THR A 267 -19.00 -0.32 -31.29
N ALA A 268 -18.13 -1.33 -31.23
CA ALA A 268 -17.60 -2.07 -32.36
C ALA A 268 -17.60 -3.57 -32.07
N THR A 269 -17.86 -4.40 -33.08
CA THR A 269 -17.87 -5.87 -32.97
C THR A 269 -16.65 -6.45 -33.64
N LEU A 270 -15.98 -7.41 -33.01
CA LEU A 270 -14.82 -8.10 -33.57
C LEU A 270 -15.27 -9.14 -34.59
N SER A 271 -14.84 -9.00 -35.85
CA SER A 271 -15.01 -9.98 -36.94
C SER A 271 -13.64 -10.42 -37.44
N GLY A 272 -13.26 -11.66 -37.15
CA GLY A 272 -11.88 -12.12 -37.40
C GLY A 272 -10.85 -11.37 -36.55
N GLN A 273 -10.07 -10.51 -37.19
CA GLN A 273 -9.08 -9.65 -36.52
C GLN A 273 -9.40 -8.16 -36.64
N GLU A 274 -10.52 -7.80 -37.22
CA GLU A 274 -10.94 -6.43 -37.49
C GLU A 274 -12.14 -6.04 -36.65
N TRP A 275 -12.18 -4.79 -36.20
CA TRP A 275 -13.35 -4.18 -35.60
C TRP A 275 -14.30 -3.68 -36.68
N THR A 276 -15.57 -4.08 -36.59
CA THR A 276 -16.63 -3.79 -37.58
C THR A 276 -17.90 -3.37 -36.86
N ASP A 277 -18.98 -3.06 -37.60
CA ASP A 277 -20.29 -2.65 -37.05
C ASP A 277 -20.17 -1.50 -36.03
N VAL A 278 -19.42 -0.48 -36.43
CA VAL A 278 -19.16 0.68 -35.56
C VAL A 278 -20.39 1.60 -35.56
N LYS A 279 -20.97 1.80 -34.37
CA LYS A 279 -22.16 2.63 -34.18
C LYS A 279 -22.20 3.25 -32.77
N PRO A 280 -22.86 4.43 -32.63
CA PRO A 280 -23.03 5.03 -31.29
C PRO A 280 -24.06 4.26 -30.48
N LEU A 281 -23.92 4.30 -29.15
CA LEU A 281 -24.95 3.81 -28.23
C LEU A 281 -26.14 4.79 -28.16
N GLU A 282 -27.35 4.26 -28.03
CA GLU A 282 -28.58 5.05 -28.09
C GLU A 282 -28.71 6.09 -26.99
N PHE A 283 -28.32 5.78 -25.77
CA PHE A 283 -28.39 6.71 -24.64
C PHE A 283 -27.34 7.85 -24.70
N SER A 284 -26.30 7.68 -25.51
CA SER A 284 -25.23 8.68 -25.68
C SER A 284 -25.56 9.56 -26.88
N THR A 285 -26.10 10.74 -26.62
CA THR A 285 -26.63 11.65 -27.65
C THR A 285 -25.66 12.76 -28.02
N ASP A 286 -26.01 13.60 -29.00
CA ASP A 286 -25.26 14.79 -29.41
C ASP A 286 -25.61 16.04 -28.58
N SER A 287 -26.29 15.91 -27.42
CA SER A 287 -26.71 17.00 -26.58
C SER A 287 -25.76 17.26 -25.40
N PHE A 288 -24.92 16.29 -25.07
CA PHE A 288 -23.95 16.33 -23.96
C PHE A 288 -22.79 15.36 -24.27
N ASN A 289 -21.70 15.50 -23.54
CA ASN A 289 -20.56 14.61 -23.66
C ASN A 289 -20.78 13.34 -22.83
N SER A 290 -20.47 12.18 -23.40
CA SER A 290 -20.38 10.91 -22.70
C SER A 290 -19.16 10.15 -23.17
N GLY A 291 -18.39 9.57 -22.23
CA GLY A 291 -17.17 8.86 -22.58
C GLY A 291 -16.64 8.01 -21.44
N HIS A 292 -15.44 7.48 -21.63
CA HIS A 292 -14.70 6.68 -20.65
C HIS A 292 -15.50 5.47 -20.15
N PRO A 293 -15.99 4.58 -21.04
CA PRO A 293 -16.79 3.42 -20.63
C PRO A 293 -15.98 2.41 -19.83
N SER A 294 -16.63 1.77 -18.86
CA SER A 294 -16.07 0.66 -18.07
C SER A 294 -17.17 -0.35 -17.75
N LEU A 295 -16.94 -1.64 -17.98
CA LEU A 295 -17.95 -2.68 -17.84
C LEU A 295 -17.69 -3.56 -16.63
N THR A 296 -18.76 -3.99 -15.97
CA THR A 296 -18.69 -5.08 -15.00
C THR A 296 -18.34 -6.40 -15.71
N LYS A 297 -17.72 -7.33 -14.96
CA LYS A 297 -17.29 -8.65 -15.45
C LYS A 297 -18.40 -9.45 -16.13
N ASP A 298 -19.63 -9.31 -15.65
CA ASP A 298 -20.82 -9.98 -16.21
C ASP A 298 -21.42 -9.26 -17.42
N ASN A 299 -20.85 -8.11 -17.82
CA ASN A 299 -21.30 -7.21 -18.89
C ASN A 299 -22.73 -6.68 -18.68
N GLN A 300 -23.22 -6.60 -17.44
CA GLN A 300 -24.59 -6.14 -17.16
C GLN A 300 -24.65 -4.64 -16.88
N ILE A 301 -23.57 -4.03 -16.41
CA ILE A 301 -23.49 -2.62 -16.05
C ILE A 301 -22.31 -1.99 -16.77
N MET A 302 -22.55 -0.82 -17.35
CA MET A 302 -21.52 0.07 -17.88
C MET A 302 -21.51 1.36 -17.08
N TYR A 303 -20.37 1.65 -16.47
CA TYR A 303 -20.06 2.95 -15.88
C TYR A 303 -19.43 3.83 -16.93
N PHE A 304 -19.71 5.13 -16.88
CA PHE A 304 -19.15 6.11 -17.80
C PHE A 304 -19.19 7.52 -17.21
N SER A 305 -18.47 8.44 -17.81
CA SER A 305 -18.45 9.84 -17.40
C SER A 305 -19.25 10.70 -18.37
N SER A 306 -20.07 11.66 -17.86
CA SER A 306 -20.89 12.53 -18.69
C SER A 306 -21.19 13.86 -18.00
N ASP A 307 -21.31 14.95 -18.78
CA ASP A 307 -21.81 16.27 -18.39
C ASP A 307 -23.31 16.45 -18.67
N MET A 308 -24.07 15.32 -18.73
CA MET A 308 -25.51 15.38 -18.99
C MET A 308 -26.27 16.09 -17.86
N PRO A 309 -27.40 16.75 -18.18
CA PRO A 309 -28.24 17.43 -17.19
C PRO A 309 -28.69 16.49 -16.07
N GLY A 310 -28.72 17.00 -14.84
CA GLY A 310 -29.11 16.24 -13.65
C GLY A 310 -27.92 15.67 -12.85
N GLY A 311 -26.69 16.04 -13.23
CA GLY A 311 -25.49 15.77 -12.46
C GLY A 311 -25.28 16.75 -11.31
N HIS A 312 -24.12 16.60 -10.61
CA HIS A 312 -23.75 17.38 -9.44
C HIS A 312 -22.74 18.50 -9.78
N GLY A 313 -21.90 18.32 -10.79
CA GLY A 313 -20.82 19.25 -11.09
C GLY A 313 -20.49 19.38 -12.58
N GLY A 314 -19.22 19.22 -12.90
CA GLY A 314 -18.74 19.23 -14.27
C GLY A 314 -19.12 17.97 -15.00
N LYS A 315 -18.24 16.96 -15.00
CA LYS A 315 -18.55 15.62 -15.47
C LYS A 315 -18.73 14.69 -14.30
N ASP A 316 -19.82 13.99 -14.28
CA ASP A 316 -20.20 13.02 -13.27
C ASP A 316 -20.02 11.58 -13.77
N ILE A 317 -19.90 10.63 -12.85
CA ILE A 317 -19.99 9.21 -13.17
C ILE A 317 -21.45 8.78 -13.13
N TRP A 318 -21.85 8.10 -14.20
CA TRP A 318 -23.17 7.53 -14.43
C TRP A 318 -23.03 6.04 -14.71
N TYR A 319 -24.14 5.31 -14.64
CA TYR A 319 -24.19 3.94 -15.11
C TYR A 319 -25.46 3.64 -15.90
N VAL A 320 -25.39 2.63 -16.74
CA VAL A 320 -26.53 2.04 -17.47
C VAL A 320 -26.53 0.54 -17.28
N THR A 321 -27.72 -0.06 -17.30
CA THR A 321 -27.89 -1.51 -17.16
C THR A 321 -28.28 -2.15 -18.50
N TYR A 322 -27.64 -3.26 -18.84
CA TYR A 322 -27.93 -4.00 -20.07
C TYR A 322 -29.07 -4.99 -19.89
N THR A 323 -30.10 -4.88 -20.72
CA THR A 323 -31.24 -5.79 -20.75
C THR A 323 -31.04 -6.86 -21.82
N LYS A 324 -30.75 -8.10 -21.41
CA LYS A 324 -30.47 -9.24 -22.31
C LYS A 324 -31.62 -9.55 -23.28
N ARG A 325 -32.86 -9.36 -22.82
CA ARG A 325 -34.06 -9.65 -23.61
C ARG A 325 -34.21 -8.71 -24.83
N SER A 326 -34.06 -7.41 -24.63
CA SER A 326 -34.14 -6.39 -25.69
C SER A 326 -32.78 -6.18 -26.38
N ARG A 327 -31.67 -6.60 -25.77
CA ARG A 327 -30.30 -6.34 -26.23
C ARG A 327 -29.97 -4.84 -26.27
N THR A 328 -30.53 -4.06 -25.35
CA THR A 328 -30.36 -2.61 -25.25
C THR A 328 -29.83 -2.22 -23.90
N TRP A 329 -29.14 -1.09 -23.84
CA TRP A 329 -28.79 -0.39 -22.63
C TRP A 329 -30.00 0.44 -22.15
N GLY A 330 -30.24 0.49 -20.85
CA GLY A 330 -31.29 1.29 -20.23
C GLY A 330 -30.91 2.78 -20.11
N ASP A 331 -31.74 3.54 -19.39
CA ASP A 331 -31.49 4.96 -19.15
C ASP A 331 -30.33 5.17 -18.18
N PRO A 332 -29.54 6.24 -18.35
CA PRO A 332 -28.46 6.61 -17.45
C PRO A 332 -28.93 6.96 -16.06
N ILE A 333 -28.23 6.46 -15.04
CA ILE A 333 -28.46 6.76 -13.62
C ILE A 333 -27.18 7.36 -13.05
N ASN A 334 -27.31 8.54 -12.40
CA ASN A 334 -26.19 9.21 -11.70
C ASN A 334 -25.81 8.44 -10.45
N LEU A 335 -24.50 8.31 -10.12
CA LEU A 335 -24.04 7.62 -8.92
C LEU A 335 -24.33 8.37 -7.61
N GLY A 336 -24.73 9.62 -7.71
CA GLY A 336 -25.06 10.45 -6.55
C GLY A 336 -23.86 11.14 -5.89
N PRO A 337 -24.14 11.97 -4.87
CA PRO A 337 -23.16 12.89 -4.27
C PRO A 337 -22.09 12.19 -3.42
N SER A 338 -22.21 10.88 -3.18
CA SER A 338 -21.12 10.14 -2.51
C SER A 338 -19.90 10.02 -3.43
N ILE A 339 -20.12 9.90 -4.73
CA ILE A 339 -19.07 9.77 -5.75
C ILE A 339 -18.85 11.08 -6.48
N ASN A 340 -19.93 11.73 -6.94
CA ASN A 340 -19.88 12.91 -7.78
C ASN A 340 -19.84 14.20 -6.93
N THR A 341 -19.01 15.15 -7.35
CA THR A 341 -18.77 16.42 -6.65
C THR A 341 -19.11 17.62 -7.55
N ASP A 342 -18.81 18.84 -7.11
CA ASP A 342 -18.88 20.04 -7.97
C ASP A 342 -17.80 20.04 -9.07
N GLY A 343 -16.83 19.16 -9.01
CA GLY A 343 -15.73 19.01 -9.96
C GLY A 343 -16.05 18.09 -11.14
N ASP A 344 -15.00 17.51 -11.69
CA ASP A 344 -15.08 16.46 -12.70
C ASP A 344 -14.74 15.10 -12.07
N GLU A 345 -15.59 14.10 -12.25
CA GLU A 345 -15.34 12.69 -12.00
C GLU A 345 -15.29 11.95 -13.34
N VAL A 346 -14.13 11.38 -13.64
CA VAL A 346 -13.85 10.81 -14.97
C VAL A 346 -13.09 9.49 -14.90
N TYR A 347 -13.02 8.79 -16.04
CA TYR A 347 -12.30 7.52 -16.18
C TYR A 347 -12.69 6.47 -15.13
N PRO A 348 -13.98 6.15 -14.97
CA PRO A 348 -14.36 5.05 -14.09
C PRO A 348 -13.74 3.74 -14.57
N PHE A 349 -13.27 2.94 -13.63
CA PHE A 349 -12.83 1.57 -13.84
C PHE A 349 -13.43 0.67 -12.76
N ILE A 350 -14.38 -0.18 -13.16
CA ILE A 350 -14.97 -1.16 -12.24
C ILE A 350 -14.15 -2.44 -12.28
N HIS A 351 -13.52 -2.78 -11.15
CA HIS A 351 -12.75 -3.99 -10.99
C HIS A 351 -13.65 -5.22 -10.79
N ASP A 352 -13.14 -6.41 -11.09
CA ASP A 352 -13.88 -7.70 -11.02
C ASP A 352 -14.49 -8.02 -9.65
N ASP A 353 -13.97 -7.42 -8.56
CA ASP A 353 -14.48 -7.57 -7.19
C ASP A 353 -15.54 -6.53 -6.78
N GLY A 354 -15.94 -5.66 -7.71
CA GLY A 354 -16.92 -4.62 -7.48
C GLY A 354 -16.36 -3.28 -6.94
N THR A 355 -15.05 -3.15 -6.76
CA THR A 355 -14.45 -1.86 -6.39
C THR A 355 -14.45 -0.93 -7.61
N LEU A 356 -15.03 0.27 -7.45
CA LEU A 356 -14.98 1.32 -8.46
C LEU A 356 -13.76 2.21 -8.22
N TYR A 357 -12.92 2.37 -9.23
CA TYR A 357 -11.84 3.34 -9.30
C TYR A 357 -12.24 4.47 -10.24
N PHE A 358 -11.84 5.69 -9.94
CA PHE A 358 -12.14 6.86 -10.79
C PHE A 358 -11.17 7.99 -10.50
N SER A 359 -11.13 8.98 -11.37
CA SER A 359 -10.30 10.17 -11.20
C SER A 359 -11.18 11.38 -10.95
N SER A 360 -10.79 12.23 -9.97
CA SER A 360 -11.53 13.41 -9.59
C SER A 360 -10.64 14.59 -9.26
N ASN A 361 -11.10 15.81 -9.59
CA ASN A 361 -10.53 17.08 -9.16
C ASN A 361 -11.38 17.80 -8.10
N GLY A 362 -12.56 17.25 -7.76
CA GLY A 362 -13.46 17.79 -6.76
C GLY A 362 -13.23 17.24 -5.36
N HIS A 363 -12.91 15.95 -5.21
CA HIS A 363 -12.53 15.37 -3.93
C HIS A 363 -11.20 15.93 -3.40
N VAL A 364 -11.00 15.85 -2.07
CA VAL A 364 -9.73 16.30 -1.46
C VAL A 364 -8.58 15.43 -1.95
N GLY A 365 -7.73 16.03 -2.77
CA GLY A 365 -6.63 15.37 -3.46
C GLY A 365 -5.30 16.13 -3.35
N ILE A 366 -4.22 15.44 -3.75
CA ILE A 366 -2.86 15.99 -3.71
C ILE A 366 -2.43 16.63 -5.04
N GLY A 367 -3.05 16.21 -6.15
CA GLY A 367 -2.77 16.69 -7.50
C GLY A 367 -3.81 17.66 -8.05
N ALA A 368 -3.74 17.86 -9.36
CA ALA A 368 -4.79 18.54 -10.11
C ALA A 368 -5.98 17.61 -10.29
N MET A 369 -5.74 16.38 -10.75
CA MET A 369 -6.69 15.27 -10.75
C MET A 369 -6.06 14.08 -10.06
N ASP A 370 -6.79 13.44 -9.15
CA ASP A 370 -6.32 12.30 -8.36
C ASP A 370 -7.20 11.07 -8.57
N ILE A 371 -6.61 9.90 -8.41
CA ILE A 371 -7.30 8.61 -8.45
C ILE A 371 -7.84 8.24 -7.08
N PHE A 372 -9.12 7.87 -7.05
CA PHE A 372 -9.85 7.40 -5.87
C PHE A 372 -10.42 6.01 -6.12
N TYR A 373 -10.78 5.32 -5.04
CA TYR A 373 -11.60 4.13 -5.12
C TYR A 373 -12.73 4.15 -4.10
N ALA A 374 -13.84 3.48 -4.42
CA ALA A 374 -14.97 3.30 -3.52
C ALA A 374 -15.52 1.87 -3.66
N THR A 375 -16.14 1.37 -2.60
CA THR A 375 -16.88 0.09 -2.60
C THR A 375 -18.36 0.37 -2.45
N GLY A 376 -19.18 -0.36 -3.20
CA GLY A 376 -20.62 -0.14 -3.21
C GLY A 376 -21.27 -0.72 -4.46
N SER A 377 -22.51 -0.33 -4.75
CA SER A 377 -23.21 -0.71 -5.99
C SER A 377 -24.42 0.21 -6.22
N GLY A 378 -24.85 0.32 -7.49
CA GLY A 378 -25.98 1.17 -7.85
C GLY A 378 -25.69 2.64 -7.49
N THR A 379 -26.49 3.21 -6.57
CA THR A 379 -26.32 4.56 -6.04
C THR A 379 -25.85 4.57 -4.57
N ASP A 380 -25.59 3.38 -3.99
CA ASP A 380 -25.12 3.24 -2.61
C ASP A 380 -23.63 2.93 -2.59
N TRP A 381 -22.81 3.98 -2.46
CA TRP A 381 -21.35 3.93 -2.45
C TRP A 381 -20.81 4.47 -1.13
N GLY A 382 -19.78 3.78 -0.62
CA GLY A 382 -18.99 4.28 0.50
C GLY A 382 -18.19 5.53 0.14
N THR A 383 -17.64 6.19 1.14
CA THR A 383 -16.78 7.37 0.95
C THR A 383 -15.57 7.04 0.10
N PRO A 384 -15.29 7.81 -0.96
CA PRO A 384 -14.11 7.61 -1.80
C PRO A 384 -12.80 7.75 -1.02
N VAL A 385 -11.86 6.87 -1.29
CA VAL A 385 -10.54 6.84 -0.68
C VAL A 385 -9.49 7.21 -1.71
N ASN A 386 -8.70 8.25 -1.42
CA ASN A 386 -7.57 8.66 -2.27
C ASN A 386 -6.48 7.58 -2.25
N MET A 387 -5.95 7.19 -3.42
CA MET A 387 -4.90 6.16 -3.54
C MET A 387 -3.52 6.62 -3.07
N LYS A 388 -3.39 7.87 -2.66
CA LYS A 388 -2.17 8.48 -2.12
C LYS A 388 -0.95 8.43 -3.06
N SER A 389 0.16 9.00 -2.61
CA SER A 389 1.46 8.84 -3.26
C SER A 389 1.97 7.38 -3.06
N PRO A 390 2.62 6.76 -4.06
CA PRO A 390 3.03 7.30 -5.35
C PRO A 390 2.03 7.09 -6.50
N ILE A 391 0.86 6.49 -6.25
CA ILE A 391 -0.19 6.33 -7.29
C ILE A 391 -0.61 7.72 -7.74
N ASN A 392 -0.98 8.59 -6.82
CA ASN A 392 -1.25 10.00 -7.07
C ASN A 392 0.01 10.86 -6.89
N SER A 393 0.09 11.95 -7.64
CA SER A 393 1.19 12.92 -7.68
C SER A 393 0.66 14.36 -7.59
N GLY A 394 1.50 15.36 -7.86
CA GLY A 394 1.05 16.75 -7.98
C GLY A 394 0.31 17.05 -9.27
N GLY A 395 0.58 16.28 -10.33
CA GLY A 395 -0.05 16.44 -11.64
C GLY A 395 -1.45 15.85 -11.74
N ASP A 396 -1.88 15.63 -12.97
CA ASP A 396 -3.07 14.83 -13.27
C ASP A 396 -2.70 13.35 -13.21
N ASP A 397 -3.44 12.59 -12.42
CA ASP A 397 -3.33 11.15 -12.32
C ASP A 397 -4.71 10.55 -12.63
N PHE A 398 -4.80 9.76 -13.71
CA PHE A 398 -6.10 9.35 -14.21
C PHE A 398 -6.07 8.01 -14.96
N SER A 399 -7.24 7.52 -15.33
CA SER A 399 -7.47 6.30 -16.13
C SER A 399 -6.72 5.07 -15.62
N ILE A 400 -6.78 4.83 -14.30
CA ILE A 400 -6.17 3.64 -13.71
C ILE A 400 -6.88 2.37 -14.14
N ILE A 401 -6.09 1.32 -14.39
CA ILE A 401 -6.56 -0.06 -14.52
C ILE A 401 -5.71 -0.98 -13.65
N LEU A 402 -6.33 -2.01 -13.09
CA LEU A 402 -5.66 -2.95 -12.20
C LEU A 402 -5.73 -4.38 -12.76
N SER A 403 -4.70 -5.18 -12.44
CA SER A 403 -4.75 -6.63 -12.60
C SER A 403 -5.77 -7.26 -11.64
N ASN A 404 -6.19 -8.51 -11.91
CA ASN A 404 -7.21 -9.19 -11.09
C ASN A 404 -6.82 -9.37 -9.61
N ASP A 405 -5.52 -9.42 -9.30
CA ASP A 405 -5.00 -9.50 -7.94
C ASP A 405 -4.82 -8.11 -7.28
N LYS A 406 -5.04 -7.02 -8.03
CA LYS A 406 -4.81 -5.63 -7.64
C LYS A 406 -3.35 -5.28 -7.28
N GLU A 407 -2.41 -6.16 -7.52
CA GLU A 407 -1.01 -5.94 -7.17
C GLU A 407 -0.22 -5.19 -8.24
N SER A 408 -0.80 -5.02 -9.43
CA SER A 408 -0.19 -4.27 -10.53
C SER A 408 -1.23 -3.65 -11.43
N GLY A 409 -0.80 -2.71 -12.27
CA GLY A 409 -1.68 -2.05 -13.23
C GLY A 409 -0.99 -0.94 -13.99
N TYR A 410 -1.81 -0.12 -14.62
CA TYR A 410 -1.38 1.06 -15.36
C TYR A 410 -2.24 2.25 -14.99
N LEU A 411 -1.68 3.43 -15.13
CA LEU A 411 -2.39 4.71 -15.02
C LEU A 411 -1.80 5.70 -16.04
N ALA A 412 -2.48 6.76 -16.33
CA ALA A 412 -1.96 7.89 -17.08
C ALA A 412 -1.61 9.03 -16.12
N SER A 413 -0.51 9.74 -16.41
CA SER A 413 -0.09 10.87 -15.59
C SER A 413 0.84 11.82 -16.36
N ASN A 414 0.74 13.12 -16.04
CA ASN A 414 1.65 14.17 -16.49
C ASN A 414 2.71 14.55 -15.43
N ARG A 415 2.92 13.66 -14.43
CA ARG A 415 3.90 13.86 -13.36
C ARG A 415 5.33 14.07 -13.87
N GLU A 416 6.20 14.54 -12.98
CA GLU A 416 7.62 14.66 -13.29
C GLU A 416 8.22 13.35 -13.83
N GLY A 417 8.99 13.46 -14.93
CA GLY A 417 9.55 12.30 -15.64
C GLY A 417 8.71 11.82 -16.82
N THR A 418 7.59 12.46 -17.10
CA THR A 418 6.77 12.28 -18.30
C THR A 418 7.57 12.70 -19.55
N ARG A 419 7.41 11.94 -20.61
CA ARG A 419 8.10 12.18 -21.90
C ARG A 419 7.32 13.11 -22.81
N GLY A 420 6.00 12.98 -22.82
CA GLY A 420 5.04 13.79 -23.57
C GLY A 420 4.34 14.83 -22.68
N GLN A 421 3.04 15.00 -22.89
CA GLN A 421 2.16 15.73 -21.97
C GLN A 421 1.58 14.78 -20.92
N ASP A 422 0.98 13.67 -21.37
CA ASP A 422 0.54 12.58 -20.51
C ASP A 422 1.26 11.30 -20.95
N ASP A 423 1.72 10.50 -20.01
CA ASP A 423 2.36 9.23 -20.25
C ASP A 423 1.61 8.11 -19.52
N ILE A 424 1.72 6.90 -20.07
CA ILE A 424 1.29 5.68 -19.37
C ILE A 424 2.39 5.28 -18.39
N TRP A 425 1.99 5.12 -17.14
CA TRP A 425 2.83 4.65 -16.04
C TRP A 425 2.34 3.28 -15.60
N ARG A 426 3.27 2.38 -15.34
CA ARG A 426 2.99 1.09 -14.73
C ARG A 426 3.23 1.17 -13.25
N PHE A 427 2.34 0.61 -12.46
CA PHE A 427 2.58 0.38 -11.04
C PHE A 427 2.55 -1.10 -10.70
N HIS A 428 3.27 -1.46 -9.65
CA HIS A 428 3.20 -2.79 -9.04
C HIS A 428 3.48 -2.69 -7.55
N MET A 429 2.96 -3.63 -6.80
CA MET A 429 3.28 -3.78 -5.38
C MET A 429 4.53 -4.64 -5.23
N GLU A 430 5.52 -4.14 -4.50
CA GLU A 430 6.66 -4.94 -4.10
C GLU A 430 6.23 -6.01 -3.08
N PRO A 431 6.77 -7.24 -3.16
CA PRO A 431 6.50 -8.27 -2.17
C PRO A 431 6.84 -7.78 -0.76
N LEU A 432 6.04 -8.19 0.21
CA LEU A 432 6.34 -7.94 1.62
C LEU A 432 7.56 -8.78 2.04
N VAL A 433 8.59 -8.11 2.52
CA VAL A 433 9.77 -8.72 3.09
C VAL A 433 9.87 -8.31 4.55
N PHE A 434 9.87 -9.31 5.42
CA PHE A 434 10.05 -9.10 6.85
C PHE A 434 11.31 -9.79 7.30
N THR A 435 12.13 -9.09 8.09
CA THR A 435 13.28 -9.66 8.76
C THR A 435 13.07 -9.61 10.26
N LEU A 436 13.48 -10.67 10.95
CA LEU A 436 13.56 -10.72 12.40
C LEU A 436 15.04 -10.74 12.78
N SER A 437 15.43 -9.84 13.65
CA SER A 437 16.80 -9.72 14.14
C SER A 437 16.83 -9.41 15.64
N GLY A 438 17.95 -9.61 16.26
CA GLY A 438 18.15 -9.29 17.66
C GLY A 438 19.54 -9.73 18.16
N VAL A 439 19.79 -9.49 19.43
CA VAL A 439 21.06 -9.82 20.08
C VAL A 439 20.78 -10.66 21.33
N ALA A 440 21.56 -11.73 21.53
CA ALA A 440 21.55 -12.53 22.75
C ALA A 440 22.49 -11.89 23.79
N ARG A 441 21.97 -11.69 25.01
CA ARG A 441 22.69 -11.01 26.10
C ARG A 441 22.44 -11.71 27.44
N ASP A 442 23.40 -11.59 28.32
CA ASP A 442 23.19 -11.83 29.75
C ASP A 442 22.15 -10.86 30.31
N PHE A 443 21.14 -11.36 31.01
CA PHE A 443 20.05 -10.54 31.54
C PHE A 443 20.54 -9.49 32.55
N LYS A 444 21.47 -9.84 33.40
CA LYS A 444 21.96 -9.01 34.53
C LYS A 444 23.04 -8.04 34.09
N THR A 445 24.07 -8.53 33.39
CA THR A 445 25.25 -7.75 33.02
C THR A 445 25.12 -7.05 31.67
N LYS A 446 24.14 -7.46 30.85
CA LYS A 446 23.96 -7.04 29.47
C LYS A 446 25.12 -7.39 28.53
N GLN A 447 26.06 -8.23 28.99
CA GLN A 447 27.15 -8.73 28.18
C GLN A 447 26.63 -9.57 27.01
N ILE A 448 27.23 -9.39 25.85
CA ILE A 448 26.89 -10.11 24.61
C ILE A 448 27.24 -11.59 24.75
N LEU A 449 26.32 -12.46 24.33
CA LEU A 449 26.48 -13.91 24.35
C LEU A 449 26.60 -14.44 22.92
N ALA A 450 27.85 -14.50 22.44
CA ALA A 450 28.17 -15.14 21.17
C ALA A 450 27.86 -16.63 21.21
N ASN A 451 27.59 -17.23 20.03
CA ASN A 451 27.32 -18.65 19.86
C ASN A 451 26.07 -19.19 20.60
N SER A 452 25.16 -18.30 21.02
CA SER A 452 23.83 -18.70 21.53
C SER A 452 22.97 -19.32 20.43
N PHE A 453 22.08 -20.23 20.79
CA PHE A 453 21.12 -20.80 19.87
C PHE A 453 19.78 -20.09 20.03
N ILE A 454 19.29 -19.49 18.94
CA ILE A 454 17.98 -18.83 18.86
C ILE A 454 17.03 -19.75 18.14
N THR A 455 15.97 -20.16 18.80
CA THR A 455 14.90 -20.97 18.23
C THR A 455 13.71 -20.08 17.89
N ILE A 456 13.27 -20.16 16.65
CA ILE A 456 12.14 -19.38 16.10
C ILE A 456 11.07 -20.35 15.66
N THR A 457 9.85 -20.13 16.14
CA THR A 457 8.66 -20.88 15.77
C THR A 457 7.66 -19.91 15.16
N THR A 458 7.02 -20.29 14.06
CA THR A 458 6.04 -19.44 13.37
C THR A 458 4.69 -20.14 13.27
N SER A 459 3.60 -19.38 13.26
CA SER A 459 2.23 -19.90 13.15
C SER A 459 1.90 -20.50 11.77
N THR A 460 2.71 -20.19 10.75
CA THR A 460 2.49 -20.64 9.36
C THR A 460 3.30 -21.85 8.97
N ASP A 461 4.36 -22.18 9.72
CA ASP A 461 5.23 -23.33 9.45
C ASP A 461 5.24 -24.26 10.66
N THR A 462 5.20 -25.56 10.40
CA THR A 462 5.26 -26.61 11.44
C THR A 462 6.68 -26.87 11.94
N GLY A 463 7.70 -26.31 11.27
CA GLY A 463 9.11 -26.46 11.60
C GLY A 463 9.63 -25.38 12.56
N LYS A 464 10.65 -25.75 13.34
CA LYS A 464 11.44 -24.79 14.13
C LYS A 464 12.70 -24.43 13.37
N VAL A 465 13.00 -23.13 13.28
CA VAL A 465 14.27 -22.62 12.77
C VAL A 465 15.20 -22.39 13.94
N VAL A 466 16.41 -22.97 13.91
CA VAL A 466 17.43 -22.75 14.93
C VAL A 466 18.63 -22.06 14.31
N ILE A 467 19.00 -20.89 14.83
CA ILE A 467 20.08 -20.06 14.35
C ILE A 467 21.11 -19.93 15.48
N LYS A 468 22.39 -20.06 15.14
CA LYS A 468 23.49 -19.75 16.03
C LYS A 468 23.87 -18.29 15.87
N THR A 469 23.95 -17.53 16.98
CA THR A 469 24.37 -16.12 16.94
C THR A 469 25.85 -16.01 16.57
N ASP A 470 26.21 -14.90 15.95
CA ASP A 470 27.58 -14.56 15.55
C ASP A 470 28.45 -14.09 16.75
N ALA A 471 29.65 -13.61 16.46
CA ALA A 471 30.58 -13.08 17.46
C ALA A 471 30.07 -11.84 18.19
N ALA A 472 29.14 -11.08 17.58
CA ALA A 472 28.44 -9.95 18.18
C ALA A 472 27.15 -10.36 18.90
N GLY A 473 26.91 -11.67 19.07
CA GLY A 473 25.68 -12.19 19.66
C GLY A 473 24.44 -11.98 18.80
N ALA A 474 24.59 -11.53 17.55
CA ALA A 474 23.50 -11.14 16.69
C ALA A 474 22.95 -12.33 15.88
N TYR A 475 21.66 -12.26 15.57
CA TYR A 475 20.97 -13.15 14.63
C TYR A 475 20.06 -12.38 13.69
N LYS A 476 19.84 -12.90 12.51
CA LYS A 476 18.92 -12.35 11.51
C LYS A 476 18.32 -13.46 10.66
N VAL A 477 17.00 -13.37 10.37
CA VAL A 477 16.27 -14.32 9.53
C VAL A 477 15.11 -13.64 8.82
N GLU A 478 14.78 -14.09 7.61
CA GLU A 478 13.53 -13.70 6.94
C GLU A 478 12.35 -14.49 7.53
N VAL A 479 11.23 -13.79 7.72
CA VAL A 479 9.97 -14.36 8.22
C VAL A 479 8.83 -14.05 7.26
N LYS A 480 7.86 -14.95 7.18
CA LYS A 480 6.73 -14.83 6.26
C LYS A 480 5.75 -13.73 6.68
N PRO A 481 5.03 -13.11 5.72
CA PRO A 481 3.90 -12.24 6.03
C PRO A 481 2.77 -12.99 6.76
N LYS A 482 1.93 -12.24 7.49
CA LYS A 482 0.71 -12.71 8.16
C LYS A 482 0.96 -13.87 9.14
N THR A 483 2.09 -13.84 9.85
CA THR A 483 2.49 -14.89 10.80
C THR A 483 2.76 -14.33 12.20
N ASP A 484 2.45 -15.12 13.23
CA ASP A 484 2.91 -14.90 14.58
C ASP A 484 4.22 -15.64 14.79
N ILE A 485 5.11 -15.08 15.57
CA ILE A 485 6.49 -15.54 15.73
C ILE A 485 6.80 -15.62 17.22
N GLU A 486 7.28 -16.79 17.65
CA GLU A 486 7.84 -17.03 18.97
C GLU A 486 9.34 -17.18 18.86
N VAL A 487 10.06 -16.50 19.75
CA VAL A 487 11.52 -16.50 19.79
C VAL A 487 11.99 -16.85 21.18
N PHE A 488 12.85 -17.83 21.31
CA PHE A 488 13.57 -18.06 22.55
C PHE A 488 15.01 -18.46 22.26
N GLY A 489 15.89 -18.19 23.22
CA GLY A 489 17.30 -18.50 23.14
C GLY A 489 17.76 -19.45 24.22
N SER A 490 18.84 -20.19 23.91
CA SER A 490 19.60 -20.99 24.86
C SER A 490 21.09 -20.76 24.68
N HIS A 491 21.83 -20.87 25.77
CA HIS A 491 23.29 -20.77 25.79
C HIS A 491 23.85 -21.71 26.87
N GLU A 492 25.07 -22.20 26.69
CA GLU A 492 25.75 -23.01 27.69
C GLU A 492 25.91 -22.22 29.01
N ASP A 493 25.64 -22.83 30.14
CA ASP A 493 25.63 -22.22 31.48
C ASP A 493 24.56 -21.14 31.75
N TYR A 494 23.53 -21.08 30.91
CA TYR A 494 22.39 -20.19 31.09
C TYR A 494 21.06 -20.96 31.09
N LEU A 495 20.09 -20.41 31.81
CA LEU A 495 18.71 -20.79 31.67
C LEU A 495 18.19 -20.30 30.32
N ASP A 496 17.34 -21.08 29.67
CA ASP A 496 16.66 -20.65 28.44
C ASP A 496 15.92 -19.34 28.70
N SER A 497 15.88 -18.46 27.68
CA SER A 497 15.19 -17.19 27.80
C SER A 497 13.68 -17.38 27.97
N LYS A 498 13.00 -16.33 28.42
CA LYS A 498 11.54 -16.24 28.22
C LYS A 498 11.24 -16.19 26.74
N ILE A 499 10.04 -16.66 26.33
CA ILE A 499 9.60 -16.58 24.94
C ILE A 499 9.26 -15.12 24.61
N GLY A 500 9.92 -14.59 23.58
CA GLY A 500 9.57 -13.32 22.97
C GLY A 500 8.53 -13.52 21.87
N PHE A 501 7.61 -12.58 21.71
CA PHE A 501 6.55 -12.64 20.71
C PHE A 501 6.65 -11.47 19.73
N GLN A 502 6.55 -11.76 18.45
CA GLN A 502 6.45 -10.80 17.36
C GLN A 502 5.34 -11.22 16.39
N THR A 503 4.87 -10.30 15.56
CA THR A 503 3.90 -10.62 14.52
C THR A 503 4.10 -9.77 13.28
N THR A 504 3.88 -10.38 12.12
CA THR A 504 3.78 -9.68 10.82
C THR A 504 2.33 -9.51 10.37
N LYS A 505 1.35 -9.97 11.17
CA LYS A 505 -0.07 -9.79 10.88
C LYS A 505 -0.45 -8.31 10.98
N GLY A 506 -1.21 -7.82 10.01
CA GLY A 506 -1.64 -6.42 9.95
C GLY A 506 -0.56 -5.44 9.48
N LEU A 507 0.65 -5.89 9.16
CA LEU A 507 1.68 -5.05 8.57
C LEU A 507 1.49 -5.00 7.05
N GLU A 508 1.29 -3.79 6.52
CA GLU A 508 1.04 -3.55 5.09
C GLU A 508 2.31 -3.15 4.33
N VAL A 509 3.41 -2.93 5.02
CA VAL A 509 4.72 -2.58 4.46
C VAL A 509 5.81 -3.45 5.06
N SER A 510 6.88 -3.68 4.31
CA SER A 510 8.07 -4.41 4.77
C SER A 510 8.66 -3.76 6.01
N ALA A 511 9.09 -4.58 6.96
CA ALA A 511 9.64 -4.12 8.23
C ALA A 511 10.74 -5.04 8.75
N ASP A 512 11.69 -4.45 9.48
CA ASP A 512 12.64 -5.17 10.30
C ASP A 512 12.08 -5.26 11.74
N LEU A 513 11.81 -6.48 12.20
CA LEU A 513 11.37 -6.77 13.56
C LEU A 513 12.59 -6.99 14.45
N ILE A 514 12.57 -6.45 15.65
CA ILE A 514 13.67 -6.58 16.59
C ILE A 514 13.17 -7.34 17.82
N GLN A 515 13.85 -8.44 18.16
CA GLN A 515 13.60 -9.24 19.34
C GLN A 515 14.92 -9.65 19.98
N ASP A 516 15.37 -8.87 20.97
CA ASP A 516 16.52 -9.25 21.77
C ASP A 516 16.17 -10.43 22.71
N VAL A 517 17.17 -11.23 23.03
CA VAL A 517 17.03 -12.43 23.85
C VAL A 517 17.93 -12.30 25.08
N ASP A 518 17.31 -12.06 26.21
CA ASP A 518 18.00 -11.99 27.49
C ASP A 518 18.01 -13.37 28.19
N LEU A 519 19.18 -13.88 28.53
CA LEU A 519 19.42 -15.17 29.17
C LEU A 519 19.92 -14.96 30.58
N THR A 520 19.51 -15.78 31.51
CA THR A 520 19.95 -15.70 32.93
C THR A 520 21.02 -16.75 33.21
N GLN A 521 22.21 -16.30 33.58
CA GLN A 521 23.30 -17.23 33.94
C GLN A 521 22.94 -18.09 35.15
N PHE A 522 23.40 -19.34 35.15
CA PHE A 522 23.27 -20.21 36.30
C PHE A 522 24.00 -19.60 37.49
N ASP A 523 23.34 -19.54 38.65
CA ASP A 523 23.95 -19.13 39.93
C ASP A 523 24.50 -20.34 40.66
N TYR A 524 25.81 -20.53 40.62
CA TYR A 524 26.50 -21.60 41.31
C TYR A 524 26.89 -21.26 42.75
N GLU A 525 26.78 -20.00 43.13
CA GLU A 525 27.22 -19.54 44.47
C GLU A 525 26.09 -19.65 45.48
N ASN A 526 24.88 -19.30 45.12
CA ASN A 526 23.77 -19.18 46.05
C ASN A 526 22.82 -20.40 45.94
N ALA A 527 22.42 -20.90 47.11
CA ALA A 527 21.36 -21.90 47.17
C ALA A 527 19.97 -21.20 47.14
N ILE A 528 19.10 -21.69 46.28
CA ILE A 528 17.74 -21.14 46.13
C ILE A 528 16.80 -21.94 47.02
N ARG A 529 16.00 -21.25 47.84
CA ARG A 529 14.89 -21.92 48.60
C ARG A 529 13.85 -22.43 47.62
N VAL A 530 13.48 -23.70 47.77
CA VAL A 530 12.38 -24.34 47.05
C VAL A 530 11.18 -24.46 48.00
N GLU A 531 10.14 -23.71 47.67
CA GLU A 531 8.91 -23.74 48.46
C GLU A 531 8.07 -25.00 48.11
N GLY A 532 7.30 -25.50 49.09
CA GLY A 532 6.38 -26.60 48.90
C GLY A 532 6.96 -28.00 49.10
N ILE A 533 8.27 -28.14 49.39
CA ILE A 533 8.85 -29.44 49.83
C ILE A 533 8.75 -29.52 51.33
N TYR A 534 7.62 -30.06 51.82
CA TYR A 534 7.33 -30.24 53.24
C TYR A 534 7.38 -31.72 53.62
N TYR A 535 7.64 -31.96 54.88
CA TYR A 535 7.71 -33.27 55.51
C TYR A 535 6.79 -33.32 56.76
N ASP A 536 6.26 -34.48 57.05
CA ASP A 536 5.55 -34.66 58.33
C ASP A 536 6.50 -34.53 59.52
N LEU A 537 5.96 -34.29 60.70
CA LEU A 537 6.71 -34.19 61.91
C LEU A 537 7.54 -35.46 62.11
N ASP A 538 8.84 -35.28 62.34
CA ASP A 538 9.81 -36.36 62.55
C ASP A 538 9.91 -37.41 61.42
N LYS A 539 9.42 -37.08 60.23
CA LYS A 539 9.50 -37.97 59.07
C LYS A 539 10.36 -37.39 57.97
N ALA A 540 10.89 -38.31 57.14
CA ALA A 540 11.66 -37.98 55.95
C ALA A 540 10.94 -38.46 54.64
N ASN A 541 9.79 -39.05 54.75
CA ASN A 541 9.05 -39.54 53.58
C ASN A 541 8.52 -38.39 52.72
N ILE A 542 8.65 -38.49 51.41
CA ILE A 542 8.13 -37.50 50.46
C ILE A 542 6.61 -37.55 50.47
N ARG A 543 6.01 -36.42 50.77
CA ARG A 543 4.56 -36.17 50.71
C ARG A 543 4.10 -36.02 49.28
N PRO A 544 2.79 -36.26 48.95
CA PRO A 544 2.28 -36.11 47.59
C PRO A 544 2.40 -34.67 47.04
N ASP A 545 2.31 -33.64 47.90
CA ASP A 545 2.51 -32.24 47.55
C ASP A 545 3.98 -31.94 47.21
N ALA A 546 4.91 -32.44 48.03
CA ALA A 546 6.36 -32.33 47.80
C ALA A 546 6.80 -33.07 46.53
N ALA A 547 6.17 -34.21 46.21
CA ALA A 547 6.46 -34.96 44.99
C ALA A 547 6.24 -34.13 43.73
N LYS A 548 5.17 -33.32 43.63
CA LYS A 548 4.91 -32.45 42.48
C LYS A 548 6.01 -31.41 42.25
N ILE A 549 6.59 -30.89 43.34
CA ILE A 549 7.70 -29.92 43.26
C ILE A 549 8.98 -30.60 42.81
N LEU A 550 9.25 -31.82 43.34
CA LEU A 550 10.39 -32.62 42.90
C LEU A 550 10.26 -33.05 41.44
N ASP A 551 9.03 -33.34 40.95
CA ASP A 551 8.77 -33.63 39.54
C ASP A 551 9.11 -32.42 38.65
N SER A 552 8.87 -31.18 39.11
CA SER A 552 9.27 -29.96 38.39
C SER A 552 10.81 -29.80 38.32
N LEU A 553 11.52 -30.20 39.38
CA LEU A 553 12.99 -30.26 39.37
C LEU A 553 13.49 -31.38 38.43
N VAL A 554 12.85 -32.53 38.42
CA VAL A 554 13.15 -33.63 37.48
C VAL A 554 12.96 -33.14 36.03
N PHE A 555 11.85 -32.49 35.74
CA PHE A 555 11.62 -31.87 34.43
C PHE A 555 12.75 -30.90 34.04
N THR A 556 13.15 -30.00 34.95
CA THR A 556 14.24 -29.05 34.74
C THR A 556 15.57 -29.77 34.49
N LEU A 557 15.91 -30.80 35.30
CA LEU A 557 17.15 -31.53 35.10
C LEU A 557 17.15 -32.38 33.79
N ASN A 558 15.99 -32.85 33.32
CA ASN A 558 15.89 -33.49 32.02
C ASN A 558 16.07 -32.50 30.86
N LYS A 559 15.63 -31.25 31.06
CA LYS A 559 15.84 -30.15 30.09
C LYS A 559 17.31 -29.75 30.03
N TYR A 560 18.02 -29.76 31.17
CA TYR A 560 19.46 -29.42 31.29
C TYR A 560 20.27 -30.64 31.68
N PRO A 561 20.57 -31.56 30.75
CA PRO A 561 21.12 -32.90 31.07
C PRO A 561 22.52 -32.89 31.65
N LYS A 562 23.27 -31.80 31.52
CA LYS A 562 24.60 -31.65 32.10
C LYS A 562 24.60 -31.05 33.51
N LEU A 563 23.46 -30.50 33.96
CA LEU A 563 23.36 -29.80 35.23
C LEU A 563 23.42 -30.75 36.40
N ARG A 564 24.23 -30.39 37.41
CA ARG A 564 24.35 -31.08 38.68
C ARG A 564 23.82 -30.18 39.78
N ILE A 565 23.09 -30.74 40.75
CA ILE A 565 22.50 -29.99 41.85
C ILE A 565 22.78 -30.66 43.21
N GLU A 566 22.80 -29.83 44.25
CA GLU A 566 22.67 -30.23 45.63
C GLU A 566 21.25 -29.95 46.11
N LEU A 567 20.63 -30.93 46.75
CA LEU A 567 19.41 -30.76 47.55
C LEU A 567 19.79 -30.62 49.02
N GLY A 568 19.66 -29.40 49.53
CA GLY A 568 19.92 -29.04 50.95
C GLY A 568 18.64 -29.13 51.78
N SER A 569 18.67 -29.76 52.94
CA SER A 569 17.54 -29.72 53.88
C SER A 569 17.98 -29.10 55.21
N HIS A 570 17.07 -28.28 55.75
CA HIS A 570 17.32 -27.50 56.98
C HIS A 570 16.22 -27.75 58.01
N THR A 571 16.56 -27.63 59.29
CA THR A 571 15.61 -27.67 60.39
C THR A 571 15.57 -26.32 61.12
N ASP A 572 14.60 -26.13 61.98
CA ASP A 572 14.72 -25.15 63.06
C ASP A 572 15.60 -25.70 64.19
N CYS A 573 15.85 -24.88 65.20
CA CYS A 573 16.77 -25.17 66.27
C CYS A 573 16.18 -25.81 67.53
N ARG A 574 14.89 -26.25 67.51
CA ARG A 574 14.15 -26.68 68.72
C ARG A 574 14.46 -28.11 69.18
N ALA A 575 15.14 -28.88 68.41
CA ALA A 575 15.62 -30.19 68.81
C ALA A 575 17.15 -30.23 69.00
N ASP A 576 17.67 -31.35 69.51
CA ASP A 576 19.13 -31.52 69.62
C ASP A 576 19.83 -31.40 68.26
N SER A 577 21.00 -30.78 68.25
CA SER A 577 21.73 -30.47 67.02
C SER A 577 22.12 -31.70 66.22
N ALA A 578 22.53 -32.77 66.89
CA ALA A 578 22.85 -34.07 66.24
C ALA A 578 21.60 -34.71 65.66
N TYR A 579 20.48 -34.58 66.33
CA TYR A 579 19.18 -35.03 65.83
C TYR A 579 18.74 -34.22 64.61
N ASN A 580 18.82 -32.90 64.67
CA ASN A 580 18.49 -31.99 63.56
C ASN A 580 19.37 -32.28 62.34
N GLN A 581 20.66 -32.54 62.55
CA GLN A 581 21.59 -32.91 61.50
C GLN A 581 21.17 -34.22 60.83
N ASN A 582 20.82 -35.26 61.63
CA ASN A 582 20.40 -36.55 61.10
C ASN A 582 19.06 -36.48 60.40
N LEU A 583 18.07 -35.77 60.96
CA LEU A 583 16.75 -35.56 60.33
C LEU A 583 16.84 -34.86 58.98
N SER A 584 17.63 -33.76 58.93
CA SER A 584 17.81 -33.03 57.67
C SER A 584 18.52 -33.89 56.61
N GLN A 585 19.55 -34.65 56.98
CA GLN A 585 20.21 -35.58 56.04
C GLN A 585 19.24 -36.60 55.48
N ARG A 586 18.47 -37.31 56.32
CA ARG A 586 17.47 -38.29 55.88
C ARG A 586 16.43 -37.68 54.94
N ARG A 587 16.05 -36.43 55.15
CA ARG A 587 15.11 -35.68 54.26
C ARG A 587 15.73 -35.39 52.90
N ALA A 588 16.98 -34.90 52.88
CA ALA A 588 17.73 -34.65 51.65
C ALA A 588 17.92 -35.95 50.85
N ASP A 589 18.32 -37.02 51.53
CA ASP A 589 18.49 -38.37 50.95
C ASP A 589 17.18 -38.89 50.32
N SER A 590 16.07 -38.69 51.02
CA SER A 590 14.74 -39.12 50.49
C SER A 590 14.34 -38.34 49.26
N ALA A 591 14.63 -37.03 49.17
CA ALA A 591 14.35 -36.21 48.00
C ALA A 591 15.25 -36.61 46.82
N VAL A 592 16.52 -36.80 47.03
CA VAL A 592 17.46 -37.33 46.02
C VAL A 592 17.06 -38.71 45.55
N ALA A 593 16.75 -39.61 46.47
CA ALA A 593 16.28 -40.96 46.11
C ALA A 593 14.96 -40.95 45.29
N TYR A 594 14.07 -40.02 45.58
CA TYR A 594 12.86 -39.79 44.74
C TYR A 594 13.25 -39.42 43.33
N MET A 595 14.11 -38.43 43.13
CA MET A 595 14.51 -37.94 41.78
C MET A 595 15.29 -38.99 40.99
N ILE A 596 16.10 -39.86 41.69
CA ILE A 596 16.76 -40.99 41.04
C ILE A 596 15.73 -42.00 40.54
N ARG A 597 14.69 -42.32 41.33
CA ARG A 597 13.57 -43.17 40.87
C ARG A 597 12.82 -42.62 39.69
N GLN A 598 12.77 -41.30 39.54
CA GLN A 598 12.21 -40.60 38.37
C GLN A 598 13.17 -40.53 37.17
N GLY A 599 14.33 -41.19 37.24
CA GLY A 599 15.26 -41.34 36.13
C GLY A 599 16.40 -40.35 36.05
N ILE A 600 16.63 -39.53 37.06
CA ILE A 600 17.81 -38.66 37.10
C ILE A 600 19.02 -39.51 37.54
N ASP A 601 20.14 -39.35 36.82
CA ASP A 601 21.40 -40.02 37.17
C ASP A 601 21.90 -39.55 38.54
N ALA A 602 22.27 -40.53 39.41
CA ALA A 602 22.70 -40.28 40.77
C ALA A 602 23.94 -39.37 40.86
N GLU A 603 24.86 -39.42 39.88
CA GLU A 603 26.05 -38.59 39.83
C GLU A 603 25.74 -37.08 39.64
N ARG A 604 24.50 -36.77 39.27
CA ARG A 604 24.02 -35.39 39.12
C ARG A 604 23.43 -34.82 40.39
N LEU A 605 23.23 -35.61 41.44
CA LEU A 605 22.49 -35.23 42.63
C LEU A 605 23.35 -35.42 43.86
N VAL A 606 23.41 -34.40 44.74
CA VAL A 606 24.03 -34.44 46.04
C VAL A 606 22.97 -34.17 47.08
N ALA A 607 22.88 -35.01 48.12
CA ALA A 607 22.03 -34.80 49.28
C ALA A 607 22.86 -34.22 50.44
N ASN A 608 22.42 -33.08 50.99
CA ASN A 608 23.13 -32.48 52.12
C ASN A 608 22.16 -32.01 53.20
N GLY A 609 22.30 -32.55 54.43
CA GLY A 609 21.58 -32.09 55.58
C GLY A 609 22.35 -31.03 56.30
N TYR A 610 21.78 -29.86 56.50
CA TYR A 610 22.39 -28.72 57.15
C TYR A 610 21.98 -28.61 58.63
N GLY A 611 20.95 -29.37 59.05
CA GLY A 611 20.41 -29.20 60.41
C GLY A 611 19.96 -27.76 60.64
N GLU A 612 20.30 -27.25 61.80
CA GLU A 612 20.05 -25.89 62.23
C GLU A 612 21.24 -24.94 62.01
N ARG A 613 22.31 -25.42 61.35
CA ARG A 613 23.56 -24.61 61.20
C ARG A 613 23.42 -23.42 60.28
N VAL A 614 22.43 -23.42 59.41
CA VAL A 614 22.20 -22.33 58.48
C VAL A 614 20.77 -21.87 58.63
N LEU A 615 20.53 -20.99 59.63
CA LEU A 615 19.24 -20.32 59.81
C LEU A 615 19.10 -19.11 58.86
N VAL A 616 17.86 -18.76 58.50
CA VAL A 616 17.56 -17.60 57.66
C VAL A 616 17.08 -16.38 58.47
N ASN A 617 16.92 -16.57 59.78
CA ASN A 617 16.51 -15.52 60.71
C ASN A 617 17.22 -15.72 62.08
N ASP A 618 16.95 -14.82 63.04
CA ASP A 618 17.60 -14.81 64.35
C ASP A 618 17.02 -15.82 65.37
N CYS A 619 16.26 -16.82 64.89
CA CYS A 619 15.67 -17.88 65.73
C CYS A 619 16.68 -18.98 66.03
N ALA A 620 17.85 -18.58 66.58
CA ALA A 620 18.86 -19.53 67.04
C ALA A 620 18.55 -20.05 68.45
N CYS A 621 18.97 -21.29 68.75
CA CYS A 621 18.85 -21.92 70.05
C CYS A 621 20.25 -22.07 70.73
N GLU A 622 20.27 -22.11 72.02
CA GLU A 622 21.43 -22.53 72.79
C GLU A 622 21.09 -23.86 73.48
N GLY A 623 21.60 -24.92 72.95
CA GLY A 623 21.05 -26.24 73.23
C GLY A 623 19.64 -26.37 72.71
N SER A 624 18.68 -26.79 73.53
CA SER A 624 17.25 -26.88 73.15
C SER A 624 16.47 -25.62 73.46
N TYR A 625 17.15 -24.54 73.89
CA TYR A 625 16.46 -23.27 74.25
C TYR A 625 16.57 -22.27 73.12
N VAL A 626 15.43 -21.63 72.76
CA VAL A 626 15.37 -20.55 71.79
C VAL A 626 15.92 -19.28 72.44
N LYS A 627 16.94 -18.59 71.85
CA LYS A 627 17.51 -17.37 72.34
C LYS A 627 16.56 -16.18 72.44
N ARG A 628 15.54 -16.19 71.63
CA ARG A 628 14.42 -15.24 71.68
C ARG A 628 13.12 -16.01 71.44
N GLN A 629 11.98 -15.44 71.83
CA GLN A 629 10.69 -16.00 71.52
C GLN A 629 10.40 -15.78 70.04
N CYS A 630 10.40 -16.87 69.26
CA CYS A 630 10.10 -16.83 67.83
C CYS A 630 8.70 -17.37 67.59
N THR A 631 8.06 -16.87 66.50
CA THR A 631 6.77 -17.40 66.07
C THR A 631 6.94 -18.73 65.33
N GLU A 632 5.83 -19.51 65.16
CA GLU A 632 5.89 -20.75 64.39
C GLU A 632 6.23 -20.49 62.91
N GLU A 633 5.82 -19.35 62.38
CA GLU A 633 6.14 -18.91 61.00
C GLU A 633 7.65 -18.68 60.86
N GLU A 634 8.30 -18.06 61.86
CA GLU A 634 9.75 -17.85 61.88
C GLU A 634 10.51 -19.19 61.95
N HIS A 635 10.04 -20.13 62.76
CA HIS A 635 10.59 -21.48 62.78
C HIS A 635 10.33 -22.21 61.44
N GLN A 636 9.14 -22.05 60.81
CA GLN A 636 8.82 -22.66 59.52
C GLN A 636 9.73 -22.10 58.40
N MET A 637 10.17 -20.85 58.46
CA MET A 637 11.14 -20.32 57.47
C MET A 637 12.48 -21.11 57.54
N ASN A 638 12.89 -21.57 58.72
CA ASN A 638 14.11 -22.33 58.86
C ASN A 638 13.95 -23.80 58.41
N ARG A 639 12.76 -24.39 58.53
CA ARG A 639 12.44 -25.74 58.05
C ARG A 639 12.16 -25.71 56.52
N ARG A 640 13.23 -25.63 55.76
CA ARG A 640 13.17 -25.46 54.29
C ARG A 640 14.04 -26.45 53.55
N THR A 641 13.73 -26.60 52.26
CA THR A 641 14.59 -27.27 51.31
C THR A 641 15.21 -26.24 50.37
N THR A 642 16.48 -26.39 50.03
CA THR A 642 17.21 -25.56 49.10
C THR A 642 17.75 -26.39 47.94
N VAL A 643 17.89 -25.75 46.78
CA VAL A 643 18.60 -26.32 45.62
C VAL A 643 19.80 -25.42 45.36
N LYS A 644 20.96 -26.00 45.25
CA LYS A 644 22.19 -25.33 44.84
C LYS A 644 22.70 -25.97 43.56
N LEU A 645 23.05 -25.11 42.56
CA LEU A 645 23.69 -25.60 41.35
C LEU A 645 25.14 -25.90 41.62
N LEU A 646 25.65 -27.06 41.23
CA LEU A 646 27.02 -27.50 41.45
C LEU A 646 27.91 -27.41 40.22
N GLY A 647 27.30 -27.43 39.05
CA GLY A 647 28.00 -27.35 37.77
C GLY A 647 27.11 -27.80 36.60
N ASN A 648 27.56 -27.50 35.39
CA ASN A 648 26.92 -27.91 34.12
C ASN A 648 27.91 -28.77 33.30
N ASP A 649 28.56 -29.71 33.97
CA ASP A 649 29.72 -30.48 33.47
C ASP A 649 29.48 -31.99 33.42
N PHE A 650 28.29 -32.46 33.83
CA PHE A 650 27.95 -33.88 33.78
C PHE A 650 27.96 -34.37 32.32
N LYS A 651 28.57 -35.55 32.10
CA LYS A 651 28.60 -36.23 30.80
C LYS A 651 27.56 -37.37 30.81
N PRO A 652 26.40 -37.18 30.16
CA PRO A 652 25.38 -38.21 30.08
C PRO A 652 25.95 -39.51 29.46
N LYS A 653 25.73 -40.63 30.08
CA LYS A 653 26.08 -41.91 29.49
C LYS A 653 25.22 -42.12 28.23
N PRO A 654 25.77 -42.67 27.13
CA PRO A 654 24.97 -43.02 25.97
C PRO A 654 23.79 -43.89 26.38
N LYS A 655 22.58 -43.54 26.02
CA LYS A 655 21.43 -44.47 26.22
C LYS A 655 21.73 -45.72 25.41
N GLU A 656 21.88 -46.86 26.06
CA GLU A 656 21.91 -48.14 25.38
C GLU A 656 20.60 -48.28 24.61
N VAL A 657 20.70 -48.28 23.28
CA VAL A 657 19.57 -48.60 22.42
C VAL A 657 19.24 -50.05 22.70
N PRO A 658 18.02 -50.41 23.16
CA PRO A 658 17.67 -51.80 23.36
C PRO A 658 17.89 -52.54 22.04
N VAL A 659 18.85 -53.43 21.99
CA VAL A 659 19.09 -54.31 20.86
C VAL A 659 17.90 -55.25 20.81
N ASP A 660 17.06 -55.13 19.79
CA ASP A 660 15.97 -56.07 19.53
C ASP A 660 16.58 -57.48 19.36
N PRO A 661 16.27 -58.44 20.23
CA PRO A 661 16.91 -59.74 20.18
C PRO A 661 16.55 -60.60 18.95
N LYS A 662 15.83 -60.04 17.98
CA LYS A 662 15.43 -60.71 16.72
C LYS A 662 16.25 -60.32 15.48
N VAL A 663 17.25 -59.45 15.56
CA VAL A 663 18.11 -59.17 14.41
C VAL A 663 19.37 -60.02 14.46
N LYS A 664 19.43 -61.05 13.64
CA LYS A 664 20.64 -61.86 13.42
C LYS A 664 21.71 -61.01 12.72
N PRO A 665 22.98 -61.08 13.13
CA PRO A 665 24.06 -60.37 12.43
C PRO A 665 24.40 -61.05 11.10
N GLY A 666 24.44 -60.29 10.03
CA GLY A 666 25.13 -60.68 8.82
C GLY A 666 24.30 -60.73 7.56
N THR A 667 24.31 -59.66 6.79
CA THR A 667 24.61 -59.73 5.35
C THR A 667 24.99 -58.30 4.89
N LYS A 668 26.18 -58.17 4.31
CA LYS A 668 26.68 -56.92 3.66
C LYS A 668 25.77 -56.52 2.49
N PRO A 669 25.41 -55.27 2.33
CA PRO A 669 24.70 -54.85 1.12
C PRO A 669 25.61 -54.85 -0.10
N THR A 670 25.16 -55.49 -1.16
CA THR A 670 25.74 -55.46 -2.51
C THR A 670 25.46 -54.09 -3.16
N PRO A 671 26.41 -53.48 -3.89
CA PRO A 671 26.17 -52.22 -4.53
C PRO A 671 25.20 -52.34 -5.71
N GLN A 672 24.18 -51.49 -5.77
CA GLN A 672 23.34 -51.33 -6.97
C GLN A 672 23.98 -50.38 -7.99
N PRO A 673 23.87 -50.67 -9.30
CA PRO A 673 24.46 -49.84 -10.34
C PRO A 673 23.62 -48.58 -10.58
N ARG A 674 24.35 -47.47 -10.84
CA ARG A 674 23.80 -46.18 -11.28
C ARG A 674 23.03 -46.31 -12.61
N ARG A 675 21.86 -45.78 -12.64
CA ARG A 675 21.21 -45.22 -13.86
C ARG A 675 20.88 -43.78 -13.68
#